data_91aa9f47a490e95008eef8575a05cfc0
#
_entry.id   91aa9f47a490e95008eef8575a05cfc0
#
_cell.length_a   1.000
_cell.length_b   1.000
_cell.length_c   1.000
_cell.angle_alpha   90.00
_cell.angle_beta   90.00
_cell.angle_gamma   90.00
#
_symmetry.space_group_name_H-M   'P 1'
#
loop_
_entity.id
_entity.type
_entity.pdbx_description
1 polymer ?
#
loop_
_entity_poly.entity_id
_entity_poly.type
_entity_poly.pdbx_seq_one_letter_code
_entity_poly.pdbx_strand_id
1 'polypeptide(L)'
;VSSSRTASRRLASSTILCLAAIAGSAPAFAAGAADEAEADGRTIIVIGETQGYVAKNSVTATKTDTPLRDVPQTISVVTREQLDDQAQRSIADVLRYVPGATVGQGEGNRDQITLRGQNSTADFFLDGVRDDVQYYRSLYNIERVEVLKGPYAMIFGRGGGGGIVNRVQKTPQGDVMFARATGSANSLGAYDLAADLNVPLSGAAALRFNAFYEHLDGHREFVDGERFAFNPYFAVELSEGWQLGASYEYVDDDRVPDRGVPSVECVGTGCIRAPLANQRDTFFGIRGINRSRLKAHIGKLRLDGELSDSLNWSSTLLYGDYDKYYTNVFPNSVVRLSDKTVELDGYRDDTDRTNFIAQTNLVWDIEMGGLKNKLLVGAEFGDQDTANSRDVAPAKGRVDVNALIFPTFAAPFPNNTRNTVSSVRFFSAYVQNQISLGEHVDIVGGIRYDHFEIEGTNLRAGSPFARADDKLSPRIGLIHKPNPALSLYASYSRSFLPRSGDQFISLDPTTQNLAPEKFTNYEIGAKWDVKPGLSLTAALFQLDRTNTTTPDPANPTVTILAGKTRTRGAELGLAGKVTSRWQVSGGYTWQDGHLKDTDTIRTAQVPRHQFALWNRYDFNRAAGVGLGVIHQSSQWAALHNPGVSTATRLPAFTRVDAALFIKASDRVEFQVNVENLLDESYFADAHNNNNISVGAPINARFTASVKF
;
A
#
# COMPACT_ATOMS: atom_id res chain seq x y z
N VAL A 1 -11.07 10.91 -38.31
CA VAL A 1 -10.64 10.55 -36.96
C VAL A 1 -9.29 11.22 -36.62
N SER A 2 -9.14 12.54 -36.78
CA SER A 2 -7.88 13.23 -36.43
C SER A 2 -8.09 14.68 -35.95
N SER A 3 -9.05 14.92 -35.08
CA SER A 3 -9.38 16.31 -34.65
C SER A 3 -9.38 16.56 -33.12
N SER A 4 -9.05 15.59 -32.25
CA SER A 4 -9.10 15.78 -30.79
C SER A 4 -7.75 16.06 -30.11
N ARG A 5 -6.62 15.89 -30.79
CA ARG A 5 -5.27 16.13 -30.21
C ARG A 5 -4.85 17.60 -30.11
N THR A 6 -5.58 18.54 -30.74
CA THR A 6 -5.18 19.95 -30.80
C THR A 6 -5.71 20.79 -29.62
N ALA A 7 -6.71 20.32 -28.89
CA ALA A 7 -7.31 21.06 -27.79
C ALA A 7 -6.54 20.92 -26.45
N SER A 8 -5.93 19.77 -26.19
CA SER A 8 -5.19 19.53 -24.94
C SER A 8 -3.84 20.27 -24.85
N ARG A 9 -3.19 20.55 -25.99
CA ARG A 9 -1.91 21.28 -26.00
C ARG A 9 -2.02 22.76 -25.59
N ARG A 10 -3.22 23.36 -25.64
CA ARG A 10 -3.39 24.78 -25.28
C ARG A 10 -3.64 25.03 -23.78
N LEU A 11 -4.10 24.01 -23.03
CA LEU A 11 -4.31 24.16 -21.58
C LEU A 11 -3.00 24.00 -20.77
N ALA A 12 -2.08 23.14 -21.19
CA ALA A 12 -0.79 22.95 -20.49
C ALA A 12 0.06 24.24 -20.46
N SER A 13 0.00 25.06 -21.51
CA SER A 13 0.73 26.34 -21.55
C SER A 13 0.13 27.42 -20.64
N SER A 14 -1.17 27.34 -20.31
CA SER A 14 -1.83 28.33 -19.46
C SER A 14 -1.64 28.04 -17.97
N THR A 15 -1.45 26.79 -17.58
CA THR A 15 -1.32 26.37 -16.17
C THR A 15 0.06 26.72 -15.61
N ILE A 16 1.11 26.69 -16.44
CA ILE A 16 2.46 27.10 -16.02
C ILE A 16 2.53 28.61 -15.73
N LEU A 17 1.73 29.42 -16.42
CA LEU A 17 1.66 30.88 -16.15
C LEU A 17 0.92 31.21 -14.83
N CYS A 18 -0.03 30.37 -14.39
CA CYS A 18 -0.74 30.59 -13.12
C CYS A 18 0.16 30.36 -11.88
N LEU A 19 1.11 29.43 -11.92
CA LEU A 19 2.08 29.27 -10.81
C LEU A 19 3.00 30.49 -10.65
N ALA A 20 3.36 31.15 -11.75
CA ALA A 20 4.16 32.37 -11.70
C ALA A 20 3.37 33.60 -11.16
N ALA A 21 2.03 33.62 -11.33
CA ALA A 21 1.19 34.70 -10.86
C ALA A 21 0.87 34.64 -9.35
N ILE A 22 0.88 33.43 -8.75
CA ILE A 22 0.68 33.25 -7.29
C ILE A 22 1.93 33.71 -6.50
N ALA A 23 3.11 33.65 -7.09
CA ALA A 23 4.35 34.13 -6.47
C ALA A 23 4.43 35.67 -6.35
N GLY A 24 3.58 36.41 -7.07
CA GLY A 24 3.63 37.88 -7.12
C GLY A 24 2.70 38.62 -6.15
N SER A 25 1.80 37.97 -5.42
CA SER A 25 0.78 38.64 -4.60
C SER A 25 0.65 38.13 -3.15
N ALA A 26 1.63 37.41 -2.62
CA ALA A 26 1.65 37.06 -1.20
C ALA A 26 2.01 38.30 -0.37
N PRO A 27 1.27 38.62 0.71
CA PRO A 27 1.66 39.67 1.63
C PRO A 27 3.03 39.33 2.25
N ALA A 28 3.93 40.30 2.26
CA ALA A 28 5.24 40.16 2.89
C ALA A 28 5.05 40.00 4.41
N PHE A 29 5.03 38.76 4.89
CA PHE A 29 5.27 38.50 6.29
C PHE A 29 6.77 38.60 6.54
N ALA A 30 7.16 39.50 7.43
CA ALA A 30 8.54 39.73 7.82
C ALA A 30 9.12 38.44 8.42
N ALA A 31 9.93 37.73 7.64
CA ALA A 31 10.71 36.60 8.14
C ALA A 31 11.97 37.17 8.81
N GLY A 32 12.07 37.00 10.12
CA GLY A 32 13.35 37.12 10.81
C GLY A 32 14.30 36.08 10.24
N ALA A 33 15.54 36.48 9.94
CA ALA A 33 16.60 35.58 9.52
C ALA A 33 16.85 34.56 10.65
N ALA A 34 16.46 33.34 10.44
CA ALA A 34 16.83 32.20 11.28
C ALA A 34 18.09 31.58 10.66
N ASP A 35 19.15 31.51 11.46
CA ASP A 35 20.36 30.75 11.18
C ASP A 35 20.01 29.28 10.81
N GLU A 36 20.87 28.69 9.93
CA GLU A 36 20.81 27.30 9.47
C GLU A 36 21.09 26.28 10.62
N ALA A 37 20.23 26.21 11.62
CA ALA A 37 19.99 25.00 12.35
C ALA A 37 18.77 24.35 11.68
N GLU A 38 18.86 23.08 11.28
CA GLU A 38 17.65 22.26 11.04
C GLU A 38 16.73 22.53 12.22
N ALA A 39 15.66 23.30 12.00
CA ALA A 39 14.68 23.57 13.04
C ALA A 39 14.01 22.23 13.31
N ASP A 40 14.49 21.54 14.35
CA ASP A 40 13.86 20.35 14.93
C ASP A 40 12.60 20.87 15.62
N GLY A 41 11.56 21.12 14.78
CA GLY A 41 10.32 21.70 15.22
C GLY A 41 9.67 20.76 16.23
N ARG A 42 9.32 21.29 17.42
CA ARG A 42 8.63 20.51 18.46
C ARG A 42 7.37 19.87 17.89
N THR A 43 7.43 18.57 17.69
CA THR A 43 6.28 17.78 17.21
C THR A 43 5.35 17.56 18.41
N ILE A 44 4.11 18.03 18.31
CA ILE A 44 3.11 17.88 19.38
C ILE A 44 2.74 16.40 19.54
N ILE A 45 2.72 15.62 18.43
CA ILE A 45 2.50 14.18 18.45
C ILE A 45 3.70 13.47 17.84
N VAL A 46 4.43 12.67 18.63
CA VAL A 46 5.63 11.95 18.19
C VAL A 46 5.25 10.78 17.28
N ILE A 47 5.77 10.77 16.04
CA ILE A 47 5.54 9.71 15.04
C ILE A 47 6.79 8.90 14.70
N GLY A 48 7.92 9.20 15.32
CA GLY A 48 9.24 8.61 15.10
C GLY A 48 10.17 9.46 14.23
N GLU A 49 11.47 9.30 14.44
CA GLU A 49 12.52 10.09 13.78
C GLU A 49 12.94 9.50 12.44
N THR A 50 13.07 10.36 11.43
CA THR A 50 13.66 10.01 10.12
C THR A 50 14.85 10.93 9.83
N GLN A 51 15.86 10.38 9.14
CA GLN A 51 17.01 11.13 8.68
C GLN A 51 17.41 10.69 7.26
N GLY A 52 17.14 11.51 6.27
CA GLY A 52 17.30 11.11 4.88
C GLY A 52 16.38 9.91 4.56
N TYR A 53 16.95 8.84 4.03
CA TYR A 53 16.26 7.61 3.70
C TYR A 53 16.17 6.59 4.87
N VAL A 54 16.59 6.95 6.06
CA VAL A 54 16.57 6.05 7.24
C VAL A 54 15.57 6.54 8.25
N ALA A 55 14.72 5.63 8.73
CA ALA A 55 13.98 5.79 9.98
C ALA A 55 14.75 5.09 11.10
N LYS A 56 14.88 5.75 12.25
CA LYS A 56 15.59 5.20 13.42
C LYS A 56 14.68 4.31 14.25
N ASN A 57 13.42 4.69 14.41
CA ASN A 57 12.43 4.02 15.23
C ASN A 57 11.06 3.94 14.53
N SER A 58 10.20 3.09 15.05
CA SER A 58 8.80 2.98 14.65
C SER A 58 7.93 2.70 15.86
N VAL A 59 6.90 3.50 16.03
CA VAL A 59 5.84 3.25 17.02
C VAL A 59 4.85 2.19 16.50
N THR A 60 4.76 2.02 15.19
CA THR A 60 3.78 1.16 14.53
C THR A 60 4.04 -0.33 14.75
N ALA A 61 5.29 -0.76 14.66
CA ALA A 61 5.65 -2.19 14.65
C ALA A 61 5.42 -2.93 15.97
N THR A 62 5.43 -2.20 17.07
CA THR A 62 5.30 -2.74 18.43
C THR A 62 4.29 -1.98 19.27
N LYS A 63 3.64 -0.95 18.74
CA LYS A 63 2.81 0.05 19.47
C LYS A 63 3.55 0.74 20.62
N THR A 64 4.89 0.68 20.58
CA THR A 64 5.80 1.33 21.53
C THR A 64 6.91 1.99 20.72
N ASP A 65 7.48 3.09 21.21
CA ASP A 65 8.67 3.67 20.59
C ASP A 65 9.85 2.69 20.70
N THR A 66 10.19 2.07 19.58
CA THR A 66 11.19 1.00 19.53
C THR A 66 12.14 1.24 18.36
N PRO A 67 13.46 1.25 18.59
CA PRO A 67 14.44 1.28 17.50
C PRO A 67 14.17 0.18 16.48
N LEU A 68 14.19 0.50 15.19
CA LEU A 68 13.90 -0.48 14.13
C LEU A 68 14.81 -1.71 14.18
N ARG A 69 16.05 -1.55 14.66
CA ARG A 69 16.99 -2.68 14.84
C ARG A 69 16.55 -3.64 15.95
N ASP A 70 15.77 -3.16 16.93
CA ASP A 70 15.29 -3.95 18.08
C ASP A 70 13.89 -4.55 17.85
N VAL A 71 13.37 -4.48 16.62
CA VAL A 71 12.15 -5.17 16.20
C VAL A 71 12.51 -6.50 15.53
N PRO A 72 12.10 -7.67 16.08
CA PRO A 72 12.49 -8.98 15.56
C PRO A 72 11.66 -9.42 14.34
N GLN A 73 11.50 -8.56 13.36
CA GLN A 73 10.85 -8.82 12.06
C GLN A 73 11.35 -7.84 11.01
N THR A 74 11.23 -8.21 9.74
CA THR A 74 11.60 -7.36 8.61
C THR A 74 10.61 -6.22 8.44
N ILE A 75 11.13 -4.99 8.43
CA ILE A 75 10.40 -3.75 8.17
C ILE A 75 11.17 -2.93 7.14
N SER A 76 10.47 -2.41 6.15
CA SER A 76 10.98 -1.40 5.23
C SER A 76 10.24 -0.09 5.48
N VAL A 77 10.97 1.01 5.66
CA VAL A 77 10.40 2.34 5.83
C VAL A 77 10.81 3.20 4.66
N VAL A 78 9.85 3.79 3.98
CA VAL A 78 10.05 4.76 2.88
C VAL A 78 9.70 6.13 3.43
N THR A 79 10.72 6.97 3.61
CA THR A 79 10.60 8.30 4.23
C THR A 79 10.03 9.34 3.27
N ARG A 80 9.57 10.50 3.78
CA ARG A 80 9.08 11.61 2.95
C ARG A 80 10.14 12.06 1.94
N GLU A 81 11.40 12.18 2.34
CA GLU A 81 12.49 12.54 1.44
C GLU A 81 12.62 11.55 0.28
N GLN A 82 12.53 10.24 0.55
CA GLN A 82 12.56 9.23 -0.50
C GLN A 82 11.32 9.26 -1.41
N LEU A 83 10.12 9.48 -0.83
CA LEU A 83 8.87 9.65 -1.60
C LEU A 83 8.96 10.84 -2.57
N ASP A 84 9.52 11.96 -2.10
CA ASP A 84 9.70 13.17 -2.92
C ASP A 84 10.75 12.96 -4.01
N ASP A 85 11.93 12.43 -3.66
CA ASP A 85 13.04 12.21 -4.59
C ASP A 85 12.68 11.27 -5.74
N GLN A 86 11.92 10.23 -5.46
CA GLN A 86 11.47 9.26 -6.45
C GLN A 86 10.12 9.66 -7.11
N ALA A 87 9.58 10.84 -6.77
CA ALA A 87 8.28 11.33 -7.24
C ALA A 87 7.15 10.31 -7.08
N GLN A 88 7.14 9.55 -5.96
CA GLN A 88 6.15 8.49 -5.69
C GLN A 88 4.80 9.11 -5.32
N ARG A 89 3.73 8.69 -6.01
CA ARG A 89 2.36 9.22 -5.85
C ARG A 89 1.36 8.19 -5.35
N SER A 90 1.70 6.92 -5.43
CA SER A 90 0.82 5.80 -5.07
C SER A 90 1.56 4.74 -4.22
N ILE A 91 0.79 3.88 -3.56
CA ILE A 91 1.34 2.70 -2.88
C ILE A 91 2.10 1.80 -3.86
N ALA A 92 1.63 1.70 -5.10
CA ALA A 92 2.31 0.92 -6.13
C ALA A 92 3.72 1.45 -6.43
N ASP A 93 3.91 2.78 -6.47
CA ASP A 93 5.22 3.39 -6.69
C ASP A 93 6.17 3.10 -5.54
N VAL A 94 5.68 3.20 -4.29
CA VAL A 94 6.45 2.88 -3.08
C VAL A 94 6.97 1.45 -3.12
N LEU A 95 6.09 0.48 -3.41
CA LEU A 95 6.42 -0.94 -3.33
C LEU A 95 7.39 -1.40 -4.42
N ARG A 96 7.52 -0.69 -5.55
CA ARG A 96 8.50 -1.01 -6.60
C ARG A 96 9.95 -1.04 -6.11
N TYR A 97 10.28 -0.23 -5.11
CA TYR A 97 11.62 -0.17 -4.51
C TYR A 97 11.74 -0.92 -3.18
N VAL A 98 10.67 -1.60 -2.74
CA VAL A 98 10.67 -2.41 -1.52
C VAL A 98 10.94 -3.88 -1.86
N PRO A 99 12.06 -4.47 -1.41
CA PRO A 99 12.37 -5.87 -1.67
C PRO A 99 11.27 -6.82 -1.18
N GLY A 100 10.94 -7.86 -1.96
CA GLY A 100 9.93 -8.87 -1.59
C GLY A 100 8.48 -8.39 -1.58
N ALA A 101 8.23 -7.19 -2.11
CA ALA A 101 6.92 -6.67 -2.36
C ALA A 101 6.63 -6.63 -3.87
N THR A 102 5.43 -7.03 -4.27
CA THR A 102 4.88 -6.77 -5.59
C THR A 102 3.52 -6.13 -5.46
N VAL A 103 3.11 -5.44 -6.50
CA VAL A 103 1.76 -4.89 -6.62
C VAL A 103 0.94 -5.77 -7.53
N GLY A 104 -0.38 -5.79 -7.35
CA GLY A 104 -1.32 -6.37 -8.29
C GLY A 104 -2.10 -5.29 -9.00
N GLN A 105 -2.83 -5.67 -10.03
CA GLN A 105 -3.62 -4.73 -10.84
C GLN A 105 -4.76 -4.05 -10.05
N GLY A 106 -5.25 -4.67 -8.97
CA GLY A 106 -6.36 -4.11 -8.18
C GLY A 106 -7.64 -3.85 -8.97
N GLU A 107 -7.85 -4.57 -10.07
CA GLU A 107 -8.96 -4.37 -11.02
C GLU A 107 -9.06 -2.94 -11.60
N GLY A 108 -7.95 -2.16 -11.52
CA GLY A 108 -7.92 -0.77 -11.97
C GLY A 108 -8.69 0.21 -11.08
N ASN A 109 -9.06 -0.18 -9.85
CA ASN A 109 -9.86 0.66 -8.95
C ASN A 109 -9.42 0.64 -7.48
N ARG A 110 -8.33 -0.08 -7.13
CA ARG A 110 -7.86 -0.21 -5.75
C ARG A 110 -6.40 -0.60 -5.67
N ASP A 111 -5.77 -0.28 -4.54
CA ASP A 111 -4.49 -0.85 -4.19
C ASP A 111 -4.60 -2.36 -3.95
N GLN A 112 -3.60 -3.09 -4.42
CA GLN A 112 -3.44 -4.51 -4.21
C GLN A 112 -1.96 -4.82 -4.01
N ILE A 113 -1.63 -5.51 -2.94
CA ILE A 113 -0.25 -5.84 -2.59
C ILE A 113 -0.05 -7.35 -2.53
N THR A 114 1.16 -7.79 -2.85
CA THR A 114 1.60 -9.16 -2.58
C THR A 114 2.91 -9.10 -1.80
N LEU A 115 2.87 -9.55 -0.56
CA LEU A 115 4.02 -9.63 0.32
C LEU A 115 4.30 -11.09 0.65
N ARG A 116 5.54 -11.55 0.43
CA ARG A 116 5.94 -12.94 0.67
C ARG A 116 4.98 -13.96 0.04
N GLY A 117 4.47 -13.66 -1.16
CA GLY A 117 3.55 -14.52 -1.90
C GLY A 117 2.10 -14.56 -1.39
N GLN A 118 1.73 -13.65 -0.48
CA GLN A 118 0.36 -13.49 -0.02
C GLN A 118 -0.22 -12.18 -0.56
N ASN A 119 -1.28 -12.32 -1.34
CA ASN A 119 -1.99 -11.20 -1.93
C ASN A 119 -3.04 -10.65 -0.95
N SER A 120 -3.19 -9.34 -0.90
CA SER A 120 -4.22 -8.66 -0.09
C SER A 120 -4.68 -7.35 -0.72
N THR A 121 -5.94 -7.02 -0.51
CA THR A 121 -6.56 -5.71 -0.84
C THR A 121 -7.05 -4.97 0.41
N ALA A 122 -6.83 -5.51 1.61
CA ALA A 122 -7.35 -5.00 2.88
C ALA A 122 -6.30 -4.83 3.98
N ASP A 123 -5.03 -5.15 3.71
CA ASP A 123 -3.96 -5.06 4.72
C ASP A 123 -3.27 -3.69 4.67
N PHE A 124 -4.10 -2.63 4.67
CA PHE A 124 -3.68 -1.24 4.73
C PHE A 124 -4.09 -0.61 6.06
N PHE A 125 -3.23 0.31 6.53
CA PHE A 125 -3.40 0.99 7.81
C PHE A 125 -3.07 2.47 7.66
N LEU A 126 -3.69 3.29 8.52
CA LEU A 126 -3.41 4.72 8.69
C LEU A 126 -3.07 4.98 10.15
N ASP A 127 -1.83 5.37 10.44
CA ASP A 127 -1.29 5.55 11.80
C ASP A 127 -1.57 4.36 12.73
N GLY A 128 -1.46 3.14 12.19
CA GLY A 128 -1.68 1.90 12.93
C GLY A 128 -3.13 1.48 13.12
N VAL A 129 -4.10 2.24 12.59
CA VAL A 129 -5.52 1.88 12.57
C VAL A 129 -5.88 1.32 11.19
N ARG A 130 -6.70 0.28 11.15
CA ARG A 130 -7.09 -0.41 9.92
C ARG A 130 -7.87 0.49 8.96
N ASP A 131 -7.44 0.50 7.69
CA ASP A 131 -8.09 1.12 6.54
C ASP A 131 -8.22 0.07 5.42
N ASP A 132 -9.23 -0.80 5.53
CA ASP A 132 -9.40 -2.00 4.71
C ASP A 132 -10.41 -1.85 3.55
N VAL A 133 -10.93 -0.66 3.32
CA VAL A 133 -11.77 -0.37 2.15
C VAL A 133 -10.93 -0.41 0.87
N GLN A 134 -11.51 -0.89 -0.21
CA GLN A 134 -10.82 -1.03 -1.50
C GLN A 134 -10.87 0.27 -2.30
N TYR A 135 -9.77 1.05 -2.29
CA TYR A 135 -9.58 2.26 -3.10
C TYR A 135 -8.08 2.54 -3.32
N TYR A 136 -7.75 3.51 -4.16
CA TYR A 136 -6.38 4.00 -4.33
C TYR A 136 -6.05 5.09 -3.31
N ARG A 137 -5.02 4.85 -2.50
CA ARG A 137 -4.57 5.73 -1.41
C ARG A 137 -3.53 6.72 -1.89
N SER A 138 -3.79 8.01 -1.70
CA SER A 138 -2.84 9.09 -1.98
C SER A 138 -1.76 9.18 -0.91
N LEU A 139 -0.64 9.83 -1.27
CA LEU A 139 0.52 10.03 -0.37
C LEU A 139 0.77 11.52 -0.05
N TYR A 140 -0.13 12.43 -0.41
CA TYR A 140 0.06 13.89 -0.26
C TYR A 140 0.18 14.33 1.20
N ASN A 141 -0.56 13.70 2.10
CA ASN A 141 -0.61 13.97 3.54
C ASN A 141 0.22 12.97 4.38
N ILE A 142 1.12 12.19 3.74
CA ILE A 142 1.86 11.10 4.37
C ILE A 142 3.31 11.52 4.60
N GLU A 143 3.80 11.30 5.81
CA GLU A 143 5.20 11.53 6.21
C GLU A 143 6.10 10.36 5.84
N ARG A 144 5.61 9.12 5.97
CA ARG A 144 6.32 7.92 5.58
C ARG A 144 5.37 6.75 5.35
N VAL A 145 5.83 5.77 4.60
CA VAL A 145 5.15 4.49 4.41
C VAL A 145 5.99 3.38 5.04
N GLU A 146 5.36 2.56 5.87
CA GLU A 146 5.99 1.43 6.53
C GLU A 146 5.43 0.13 5.96
N VAL A 147 6.31 -0.75 5.49
CA VAL A 147 5.97 -2.08 4.96
C VAL A 147 6.49 -3.12 5.93
N LEU A 148 5.58 -3.71 6.69
CA LEU A 148 5.88 -4.69 7.71
C LEU A 148 5.63 -6.08 7.13
N LYS A 149 6.63 -6.95 7.08
CA LYS A 149 6.57 -8.24 6.38
C LYS A 149 6.37 -9.42 7.32
N GLY A 150 5.56 -10.39 6.88
CA GLY A 150 5.12 -11.53 7.68
C GLY A 150 3.90 -11.21 8.54
N PRO A 151 3.35 -12.20 9.27
CA PRO A 151 2.17 -12.04 10.11
C PRO A 151 2.36 -11.06 11.26
N TYR A 152 1.54 -10.02 11.29
CA TYR A 152 1.55 -8.98 12.33
C TYR A 152 0.24 -8.92 13.14
N ALA A 153 -0.54 -10.02 13.16
CA ALA A 153 -1.85 -10.00 13.81
C ALA A 153 -1.81 -9.68 15.31
N MET A 154 -0.72 -9.97 16.01
CA MET A 154 -0.57 -9.56 17.42
C MET A 154 -0.72 -8.04 17.59
N ILE A 155 -0.30 -7.24 16.63
CA ILE A 155 -0.41 -5.78 16.65
C ILE A 155 -1.66 -5.29 15.92
N PHE A 156 -1.99 -5.88 14.75
CA PHE A 156 -2.95 -5.34 13.79
C PHE A 156 -4.22 -6.19 13.63
N GLY A 157 -4.35 -7.30 14.37
CA GLY A 157 -5.50 -8.19 14.29
C GLY A 157 -5.54 -9.04 13.02
N ARG A 158 -6.75 -9.35 12.53
CA ARG A 158 -7.00 -10.21 11.38
C ARG A 158 -6.26 -9.78 10.11
N GLY A 159 -5.98 -10.70 9.20
CA GLY A 159 -5.27 -10.43 7.94
C GLY A 159 -3.77 -10.35 8.13
N GLY A 160 -3.12 -9.57 7.28
CA GLY A 160 -1.68 -9.33 7.36
C GLY A 160 -0.83 -10.60 7.21
N GLY A 161 -1.32 -11.62 6.50
CA GLY A 161 -0.64 -12.90 6.40
C GLY A 161 0.73 -12.83 5.76
N GLY A 162 0.88 -12.02 4.73
CA GLY A 162 2.17 -11.73 4.09
C GLY A 162 2.86 -10.50 4.67
N GLY A 163 2.07 -9.64 5.28
CA GLY A 163 2.50 -8.34 5.82
C GLY A 163 1.41 -7.28 5.68
N ILE A 164 1.74 -6.07 6.09
CA ILE A 164 0.86 -4.90 6.02
C ILE A 164 1.58 -3.69 5.46
N VAL A 165 0.82 -2.72 4.95
CA VAL A 165 1.30 -1.38 4.60
C VAL A 165 0.64 -0.35 5.51
N ASN A 166 1.43 0.37 6.29
CA ASN A 166 0.98 1.45 7.15
C ASN A 166 1.42 2.80 6.60
N ARG A 167 0.48 3.73 6.45
CA ARG A 167 0.72 5.12 6.11
C ARG A 167 0.76 5.93 7.38
N VAL A 168 1.84 6.69 7.60
CA VAL A 168 1.98 7.58 8.75
C VAL A 168 1.74 9.01 8.27
N GLN A 169 0.73 9.68 8.85
CA GLN A 169 0.33 11.02 8.46
C GLN A 169 1.35 12.07 8.92
N LYS A 170 1.41 13.17 8.15
CA LYS A 170 2.08 14.40 8.56
C LYS A 170 1.33 15.02 9.74
N THR A 171 2.03 15.34 10.82
CA THR A 171 1.45 15.95 12.03
C THR A 171 1.75 17.45 12.12
N PRO A 172 0.91 18.24 12.83
CA PRO A 172 1.19 19.64 13.12
C PRO A 172 2.47 19.81 13.95
N GLN A 173 3.22 20.89 13.68
CA GLN A 173 4.41 21.31 14.42
C GLN A 173 4.10 22.60 15.20
N GLY A 174 4.37 22.60 16.52
CA GLY A 174 3.91 23.64 17.42
C GLY A 174 4.64 24.97 17.34
N ASP A 175 5.87 25.01 16.80
CA ASP A 175 6.78 26.15 16.87
C ASP A 175 7.26 26.63 15.49
N VAL A 176 6.86 25.99 14.40
CA VAL A 176 7.29 26.32 13.04
C VAL A 176 6.10 26.68 12.16
N MET A 177 6.10 27.89 11.60
CA MET A 177 5.18 28.25 10.52
C MET A 177 5.86 28.01 9.17
N PHE A 178 5.23 27.23 8.30
CA PHE A 178 5.66 27.06 6.93
C PHE A 178 4.49 26.82 5.98
N ALA A 179 4.72 27.15 4.72
CA ALA A 179 3.86 26.74 3.62
C ALA A 179 4.72 26.16 2.49
N ARG A 180 4.29 25.03 1.92
CA ARG A 180 4.89 24.45 0.72
C ARG A 180 3.81 24.26 -0.34
N ALA A 181 4.10 24.72 -1.55
CA ALA A 181 3.30 24.43 -2.74
C ALA A 181 4.16 23.61 -3.70
N THR A 182 3.58 22.52 -4.25
CA THR A 182 4.25 21.66 -5.23
C THR A 182 3.33 21.46 -6.42
N GLY A 183 3.86 21.62 -7.62
CA GLY A 183 3.16 21.31 -8.86
C GLY A 183 4.00 20.39 -9.73
N SER A 184 3.39 19.40 -10.36
CA SER A 184 4.07 18.53 -11.29
C SER A 184 3.25 18.27 -12.55
N ALA A 185 3.94 17.95 -13.66
CA ALA A 185 3.32 17.48 -14.89
C ALA A 185 4.25 16.45 -15.56
N ASN A 186 3.67 15.48 -16.25
CA ASN A 186 4.44 14.46 -16.94
C ASN A 186 4.22 14.47 -18.46
N SER A 187 5.08 13.73 -19.19
CA SER A 187 5.04 13.66 -20.65
C SER A 187 3.83 12.91 -21.21
N LEU A 188 3.07 12.20 -20.36
CA LEU A 188 1.87 11.44 -20.75
C LEU A 188 0.56 12.21 -20.53
N GLY A 189 0.62 13.45 -20.00
CA GLY A 189 -0.55 14.32 -19.82
C GLY A 189 -1.01 14.50 -18.39
N ALA A 190 -0.60 13.66 -17.44
CA ALA A 190 -0.98 13.80 -16.04
C ALA A 190 -0.27 14.98 -15.37
N TYR A 191 -0.98 15.66 -14.46
CA TYR A 191 -0.44 16.73 -13.63
C TYR A 191 -1.07 16.73 -12.23
N ASP A 192 -0.34 17.27 -11.25
CA ASP A 192 -0.82 17.40 -9.88
C ASP A 192 -0.40 18.72 -9.23
N LEU A 193 -1.21 19.13 -8.26
CA LEU A 193 -0.96 20.28 -7.39
C LEU A 193 -1.14 19.85 -5.94
N ALA A 194 -0.19 20.17 -5.09
CA ALA A 194 -0.24 19.88 -3.65
C ALA A 194 0.12 21.12 -2.82
N ALA A 195 -0.54 21.27 -1.68
CA ALA A 195 -0.26 22.28 -0.68
C ALA A 195 -0.06 21.62 0.69
N ASP A 196 0.91 22.11 1.47
CA ASP A 196 1.20 21.69 2.84
C ASP A 196 1.47 22.95 3.66
N LEU A 197 0.54 23.28 4.55
CA LEU A 197 0.58 24.47 5.40
C LEU A 197 0.62 24.04 6.86
N ASN A 198 1.57 24.54 7.64
CA ASN A 198 1.63 24.38 9.09
C ASN A 198 1.55 25.74 9.79
N VAL A 199 0.59 25.89 10.69
CA VAL A 199 0.33 27.13 11.41
C VAL A 199 0.33 26.87 12.91
N PRO A 200 1.35 27.31 13.64
CA PRO A 200 1.28 27.39 15.09
C PRO A 200 0.16 28.37 15.50
N LEU A 201 -0.77 27.92 16.34
CA LEU A 201 -1.86 28.75 16.85
C LEU A 201 -1.48 29.34 18.22
N SER A 202 -0.68 28.59 18.98
CA SER A 202 -0.07 28.99 20.25
C SER A 202 1.14 28.08 20.51
N GLY A 203 1.89 28.30 21.58
CA GLY A 203 2.98 27.39 22.00
C GLY A 203 2.51 25.96 22.30
N ALA A 204 1.20 25.76 22.50
CA ALA A 204 0.61 24.47 22.84
C ALA A 204 -0.30 23.90 21.72
N ALA A 205 -0.58 24.62 20.64
CA ALA A 205 -1.51 24.19 19.60
C ALA A 205 -1.04 24.57 18.21
N ALA A 206 -1.26 23.66 17.25
CA ALA A 206 -0.96 23.89 15.84
C ALA A 206 -2.00 23.24 14.92
N LEU A 207 -2.11 23.79 13.73
CA LEU A 207 -2.91 23.27 12.63
C LEU A 207 -1.99 22.95 11.45
N ARG A 208 -2.11 21.76 10.87
CA ARG A 208 -1.53 21.42 9.57
C ARG A 208 -2.64 21.16 8.58
N PHE A 209 -2.53 21.73 7.40
CA PHE A 209 -3.50 21.59 6.32
C PHE A 209 -2.79 21.09 5.07
N ASN A 210 -3.21 19.93 4.57
CA ASN A 210 -2.74 19.38 3.32
C ASN A 210 -3.90 19.38 2.32
N ALA A 211 -3.64 19.75 1.06
CA ALA A 211 -4.59 19.64 -0.03
C ALA A 211 -3.90 19.13 -1.30
N PHE A 212 -4.65 18.44 -2.14
CA PHE A 212 -4.14 17.79 -3.33
C PHE A 212 -5.19 17.74 -4.43
N TYR A 213 -4.77 18.05 -5.65
CA TYR A 213 -5.53 17.82 -6.86
C TYR A 213 -4.66 17.12 -7.88
N GLU A 214 -5.18 16.11 -8.56
CA GLU A 214 -4.51 15.34 -9.58
C GLU A 214 -5.42 15.15 -10.78
N HIS A 215 -4.91 15.47 -11.96
CA HIS A 215 -5.43 14.98 -13.21
C HIS A 215 -4.62 13.75 -13.62
N LEU A 216 -5.31 12.61 -13.70
CA LEU A 216 -4.73 11.34 -14.08
C LEU A 216 -4.78 11.23 -15.61
N ASP A 217 -3.68 10.89 -16.22
CA ASP A 217 -3.57 10.52 -17.63
C ASP A 217 -2.38 9.57 -17.81
N GLY A 218 -2.36 8.82 -18.88
CA GLY A 218 -1.35 7.79 -19.09
C GLY A 218 -1.16 7.42 -20.56
N HIS A 219 -0.41 6.34 -20.78
CA HIS A 219 -0.15 5.83 -22.11
C HIS A 219 -1.33 5.03 -22.69
N ARG A 220 -2.25 4.56 -21.84
CA ARG A 220 -3.40 3.76 -22.28
C ARG A 220 -4.49 4.68 -22.79
N GLU A 221 -5.02 4.40 -24.00
CA GLU A 221 -6.09 5.18 -24.59
C GLU A 221 -7.34 5.22 -23.69
N PHE A 222 -7.94 6.40 -23.51
CA PHE A 222 -9.17 6.62 -22.73
C PHE A 222 -9.07 6.33 -21.22
N VAL A 223 -7.86 6.10 -20.69
CA VAL A 223 -7.65 5.88 -19.27
C VAL A 223 -7.18 7.18 -18.62
N ASP A 224 -8.14 7.93 -18.12
CA ASP A 224 -7.97 9.23 -17.48
C ASP A 224 -8.76 9.31 -16.17
N GLY A 225 -8.67 10.44 -15.49
CA GLY A 225 -9.45 10.69 -14.27
C GLY A 225 -9.00 11.92 -13.51
N GLU A 226 -9.68 12.18 -12.41
CA GLU A 226 -9.38 13.28 -11.51
C GLU A 226 -9.49 12.83 -10.06
N ARG A 227 -8.64 13.40 -9.21
CA ARG A 227 -8.71 13.21 -7.77
C ARG A 227 -8.52 14.52 -7.06
N PHE A 228 -9.40 14.77 -6.10
CA PHE A 228 -9.28 15.85 -5.15
C PHE A 228 -9.24 15.29 -3.72
N ALA A 229 -8.36 15.82 -2.88
CA ALA A 229 -8.30 15.44 -1.48
C ALA A 229 -7.82 16.61 -0.63
N PHE A 230 -8.27 16.66 0.65
CA PHE A 230 -7.74 17.57 1.63
C PHE A 230 -7.76 16.94 3.04
N ASN A 231 -6.82 17.38 3.88
CA ASN A 231 -6.65 16.85 5.22
C ASN A 231 -6.22 17.97 6.19
N PRO A 232 -7.15 18.60 6.93
CA PRO A 232 -6.83 19.37 8.12
C PRO A 232 -6.48 18.44 9.28
N TYR A 233 -5.43 18.79 10.01
CA TYR A 233 -5.02 18.12 11.25
C TYR A 233 -4.74 19.17 12.32
N PHE A 234 -5.51 19.15 13.38
CA PHE A 234 -5.32 19.99 14.56
C PHE A 234 -4.66 19.16 15.67
N ALA A 235 -3.68 19.72 16.34
CA ALA A 235 -3.05 19.12 17.50
C ALA A 235 -2.92 20.17 18.63
N VAL A 236 -3.14 19.74 19.88
CA VAL A 236 -3.06 20.60 21.06
C VAL A 236 -2.50 19.82 22.24
N GLU A 237 -1.59 20.42 22.97
CA GLU A 237 -1.16 20.02 24.31
C GLU A 237 -2.19 20.54 25.33
N LEU A 238 -2.95 19.62 25.92
CA LEU A 238 -4.02 19.95 26.87
C LEU A 238 -3.45 20.33 28.24
N SER A 239 -2.38 19.65 28.63
CA SER A 239 -1.56 19.89 29.81
C SER A 239 -0.22 19.20 29.61
N GLU A 240 0.74 19.39 30.52
CA GLU A 240 2.02 18.69 30.48
C GLU A 240 1.82 17.17 30.34
N GLY A 241 2.41 16.57 29.33
CA GLY A 241 2.30 15.14 29.03
C GLY A 241 0.96 14.69 28.39
N TRP A 242 0.00 15.58 28.12
CA TRP A 242 -1.28 15.24 27.50
C TRP A 242 -1.50 15.96 26.17
N GLN A 243 -1.68 15.20 25.11
CA GLN A 243 -1.80 15.71 23.74
C GLN A 243 -3.05 15.16 23.06
N LEU A 244 -3.82 16.02 22.40
CA LEU A 244 -4.97 15.66 21.60
C LEU A 244 -4.71 16.02 20.14
N GLY A 245 -4.90 15.06 19.26
CA GLY A 245 -4.89 15.23 17.81
C GLY A 245 -6.25 14.94 17.18
N ALA A 246 -6.68 15.76 16.23
CA ALA A 246 -7.90 15.58 15.47
C ALA A 246 -7.63 15.81 13.99
N SER A 247 -7.84 14.81 13.15
CA SER A 247 -7.68 14.93 11.70
C SER A 247 -8.96 14.52 10.97
N TYR A 248 -9.15 15.11 9.81
CA TYR A 248 -10.19 14.75 8.88
C TYR A 248 -9.61 14.68 7.48
N GLU A 249 -9.97 13.67 6.72
CA GLU A 249 -9.58 13.52 5.31
C GLU A 249 -10.83 13.36 4.44
N TYR A 250 -10.91 14.14 3.38
CA TYR A 250 -11.88 13.99 2.30
C TYR A 250 -11.14 13.56 1.04
N VAL A 251 -11.68 12.57 0.33
CA VAL A 251 -11.17 12.10 -0.97
C VAL A 251 -12.34 11.99 -1.93
N ASP A 252 -12.21 12.59 -3.11
CA ASP A 252 -13.10 12.40 -4.27
C ASP A 252 -12.23 11.93 -5.44
N ASP A 253 -12.42 10.71 -5.91
CA ASP A 253 -11.65 10.06 -6.98
C ASP A 253 -12.61 9.56 -8.05
N ASP A 254 -12.44 10.02 -9.29
CA ASP A 254 -13.25 9.62 -10.45
C ASP A 254 -12.31 9.29 -11.60
N ARG A 255 -12.28 8.04 -12.03
CA ARG A 255 -11.34 7.55 -13.04
C ARG A 255 -11.91 6.46 -13.93
N VAL A 256 -11.28 6.27 -15.09
CA VAL A 256 -11.53 5.12 -15.96
C VAL A 256 -10.65 3.96 -15.52
N PRO A 257 -11.23 2.86 -15.00
CA PRO A 257 -10.48 1.66 -14.63
C PRO A 257 -10.03 0.88 -15.87
N ASP A 258 -8.75 0.49 -15.89
CA ASP A 258 -8.17 -0.37 -16.93
C ASP A 258 -7.81 -1.75 -16.35
N ARG A 259 -8.20 -2.81 -17.07
CA ARG A 259 -7.89 -4.20 -16.71
C ARG A 259 -6.72 -4.76 -17.54
N GLY A 260 -6.01 -3.90 -18.28
CA GLY A 260 -4.84 -4.25 -19.07
C GLY A 260 -5.14 -5.08 -20.31
N VAL A 261 -4.25 -6.02 -20.64
CA VAL A 261 -4.32 -6.85 -21.83
C VAL A 261 -4.63 -8.31 -21.52
N PRO A 262 -5.28 -9.06 -22.45
CA PRO A 262 -5.47 -10.50 -22.32
C PRO A 262 -4.18 -11.28 -22.58
N SER A 263 -4.20 -12.58 -22.28
CA SER A 263 -3.20 -13.52 -22.77
C SER A 263 -3.57 -14.06 -24.15
N VAL A 264 -2.58 -14.67 -24.83
CA VAL A 264 -2.73 -15.29 -26.14
C VAL A 264 -2.90 -16.80 -25.96
N GLU A 265 -3.79 -17.39 -26.78
CA GLU A 265 -3.97 -18.83 -26.87
C GLU A 265 -2.64 -19.52 -27.15
N CYS A 266 -2.48 -20.68 -26.56
CA CYS A 266 -1.28 -21.48 -26.66
C CYS A 266 -1.69 -22.91 -27.05
N VAL A 267 -1.15 -23.43 -28.13
CA VAL A 267 -1.52 -24.74 -28.72
C VAL A 267 -0.33 -25.70 -28.63
N GLY A 268 -0.59 -26.92 -28.16
CA GLY A 268 0.39 -27.99 -28.03
C GLY A 268 0.73 -28.36 -26.60
N THR A 269 1.31 -29.54 -26.42
CA THR A 269 1.68 -30.08 -25.11
C THR A 269 2.85 -29.28 -24.51
N GLY A 270 2.68 -28.81 -23.26
CA GLY A 270 3.74 -28.04 -22.56
C GLY A 270 3.84 -26.58 -22.97
N CYS A 271 2.96 -26.09 -23.81
CA CYS A 271 2.91 -24.70 -24.22
C CYS A 271 2.60 -23.77 -23.03
N ILE A 272 3.24 -22.60 -22.96
CA ILE A 272 3.07 -21.59 -21.92
C ILE A 272 2.42 -20.36 -22.55
N ARG A 273 1.29 -19.91 -21.97
CA ARG A 273 0.62 -18.68 -22.37
C ARG A 273 1.48 -17.46 -22.07
N ALA A 274 1.45 -16.49 -23.00
CA ALA A 274 2.09 -15.19 -22.84
C ALA A 274 1.04 -14.07 -22.89
N PRO A 275 1.32 -12.89 -22.32
CA PRO A 275 0.50 -11.70 -22.51
C PRO A 275 0.44 -11.32 -24.00
N LEU A 276 -0.66 -10.66 -24.41
CA LEU A 276 -0.78 -10.08 -25.74
C LEU A 276 0.25 -8.96 -25.89
N ALA A 277 1.21 -9.15 -26.80
CA ALA A 277 2.24 -8.17 -27.13
C ALA A 277 1.72 -7.10 -28.11
N ASN A 278 2.47 -5.99 -28.24
CA ASN A 278 2.23 -4.90 -29.19
C ASN A 278 0.88 -4.17 -29.04
N GLN A 279 0.29 -4.24 -27.84
CA GLN A 279 -0.95 -3.55 -27.49
C GLN A 279 -0.74 -2.67 -26.25
N ARG A 280 0.41 -1.97 -26.19
CA ARG A 280 0.83 -1.19 -25.02
C ARG A 280 -0.16 -0.09 -24.69
N ASP A 281 -0.69 0.59 -25.71
CA ASP A 281 -1.57 1.75 -25.55
C ASP A 281 -3.06 1.39 -25.66
N THR A 282 -3.39 0.16 -26.08
CA THR A 282 -4.77 -0.25 -26.38
C THR A 282 -5.59 -0.48 -25.12
N PHE A 283 -6.73 0.19 -25.00
CA PHE A 283 -7.70 0.00 -23.94
C PHE A 283 -8.74 -1.06 -24.33
N PHE A 284 -8.81 -2.15 -23.58
CA PHE A 284 -9.76 -3.24 -23.78
C PHE A 284 -11.08 -3.08 -23.01
N GLY A 285 -11.35 -1.89 -22.48
CA GLY A 285 -12.62 -1.48 -21.89
C GLY A 285 -13.49 -0.73 -22.89
N ILE A 286 -14.62 -0.20 -22.42
CA ILE A 286 -15.52 0.61 -23.25
C ILE A 286 -15.58 2.04 -22.70
N ARG A 287 -15.19 3.00 -23.54
CA ARG A 287 -15.27 4.42 -23.20
C ARG A 287 -16.68 4.82 -22.81
N GLY A 288 -16.81 5.54 -21.68
CA GLY A 288 -18.08 5.99 -21.15
C GLY A 288 -18.87 4.95 -20.34
N ILE A 289 -18.43 3.66 -20.36
CA ILE A 289 -18.96 2.60 -19.49
C ILE A 289 -18.00 2.36 -18.33
N ASN A 290 -16.70 2.11 -18.60
CA ASN A 290 -15.72 1.92 -17.56
C ASN A 290 -15.58 3.19 -16.71
N ARG A 291 -15.93 3.10 -15.43
CA ARG A 291 -15.83 4.18 -14.47
C ARG A 291 -15.67 3.66 -13.05
N SER A 292 -14.80 4.27 -12.31
CA SER A 292 -14.64 4.05 -10.86
C SER A 292 -14.77 5.39 -10.16
N ARG A 293 -15.63 5.46 -9.15
CA ARG A 293 -15.78 6.65 -8.29
C ARG A 293 -15.67 6.23 -6.85
N LEU A 294 -15.02 7.06 -6.07
CA LEU A 294 -14.96 6.96 -4.61
C LEU A 294 -15.17 8.34 -4.02
N LYS A 295 -16.04 8.40 -3.00
CA LYS A 295 -16.05 9.47 -2.01
C LYS A 295 -15.75 8.88 -0.66
N ALA A 296 -14.78 9.45 0.05
CA ALA A 296 -14.41 8.99 1.37
C ALA A 296 -14.32 10.16 2.35
N HIS A 297 -14.88 9.97 3.52
CA HIS A 297 -14.81 10.86 4.67
C HIS A 297 -14.17 10.09 5.82
N ILE A 298 -12.98 10.49 6.28
CA ILE A 298 -12.23 9.77 7.30
C ILE A 298 -11.88 10.74 8.42
N GLY A 299 -12.54 10.59 9.58
CA GLY A 299 -12.28 11.34 10.82
C GLY A 299 -11.44 10.51 11.78
N LYS A 300 -10.43 11.10 12.40
CA LYS A 300 -9.60 10.45 13.42
C LYS A 300 -9.35 11.39 14.59
N LEU A 301 -9.53 10.84 15.81
CA LEU A 301 -9.14 11.49 17.07
C LEU A 301 -8.08 10.61 17.73
N ARG A 302 -7.03 11.24 18.25
CA ARG A 302 -5.97 10.58 19.01
C ARG A 302 -5.69 11.36 20.29
N LEU A 303 -5.66 10.66 21.41
CA LEU A 303 -5.29 11.19 22.71
C LEU A 303 -4.10 10.39 23.23
N ASP A 304 -3.00 11.06 23.51
CA ASP A 304 -1.82 10.52 24.15
C ASP A 304 -1.67 11.19 25.52
N GLY A 305 -1.31 10.42 26.56
CA GLY A 305 -1.20 10.91 27.92
C GLY A 305 -0.14 10.19 28.73
N GLU A 306 0.64 10.95 29.49
CA GLU A 306 1.57 10.44 30.49
C GLU A 306 0.82 10.33 31.83
N LEU A 307 0.51 9.11 32.27
CA LEU A 307 -0.14 8.84 33.56
C LEU A 307 0.87 8.90 34.70
N SER A 308 2.13 8.61 34.42
CA SER A 308 3.29 8.80 35.30
C SER A 308 4.56 8.73 34.43
N ASP A 309 5.72 9.02 35.03
CA ASP A 309 7.05 8.96 34.36
C ASP A 309 7.33 7.60 33.66
N SER A 310 6.64 6.54 34.07
CA SER A 310 6.83 5.18 33.54
C SER A 310 5.59 4.62 32.86
N LEU A 311 4.44 5.29 32.89
CA LEU A 311 3.18 4.76 32.38
C LEU A 311 2.54 5.74 31.38
N ASN A 312 2.51 5.32 30.13
CA ASN A 312 1.93 6.09 29.03
C ASN A 312 0.62 5.46 28.56
N TRP A 313 -0.34 6.29 28.22
CA TRP A 313 -1.63 5.90 27.65
C TRP A 313 -1.81 6.53 26.27
N SER A 314 -2.39 5.76 25.34
CA SER A 314 -2.83 6.30 24.06
C SER A 314 -4.16 5.70 23.64
N SER A 315 -5.04 6.52 23.07
CA SER A 315 -6.31 6.07 22.48
C SER A 315 -6.52 6.72 21.13
N THR A 316 -7.04 5.94 20.20
CA THR A 316 -7.36 6.40 18.84
C THR A 316 -8.78 5.97 18.49
N LEU A 317 -9.57 6.91 17.98
CA LEU A 317 -10.88 6.66 17.37
C LEU A 317 -10.78 7.00 15.89
N LEU A 318 -11.28 6.13 15.03
CA LEU A 318 -11.41 6.36 13.60
C LEU A 318 -12.85 6.10 13.17
N TYR A 319 -13.41 7.04 12.43
CA TYR A 319 -14.67 6.88 11.72
C TYR A 319 -14.43 7.13 10.22
N GLY A 320 -14.87 6.20 9.37
CA GLY A 320 -14.81 6.32 7.93
C GLY A 320 -16.15 6.04 7.28
N ASP A 321 -16.51 6.85 6.30
CA ASP A 321 -17.71 6.71 5.46
C ASP A 321 -17.28 6.72 3.99
N TYR A 322 -17.66 5.69 3.24
CA TYR A 322 -17.17 5.41 1.91
C TYR A 322 -18.34 5.07 0.97
N ASP A 323 -18.51 5.87 -0.08
CA ASP A 323 -19.40 5.62 -1.21
C ASP A 323 -18.55 5.26 -2.43
N LYS A 324 -18.69 4.05 -2.95
CA LYS A 324 -17.91 3.54 -4.07
C LYS A 324 -18.79 2.98 -5.16
N TYR A 325 -18.62 3.51 -6.36
CA TYR A 325 -19.17 3.00 -7.61
C TYR A 325 -18.06 2.47 -8.51
N TYR A 326 -18.27 1.30 -9.10
CA TYR A 326 -17.32 0.71 -10.03
C TYR A 326 -18.05 0.01 -11.16
N THR A 327 -17.76 0.38 -12.40
CA THR A 327 -18.24 -0.34 -13.56
C THR A 327 -17.10 -0.59 -14.53
N ASN A 328 -17.03 -1.78 -15.09
CA ASN A 328 -15.97 -2.12 -16.02
C ASN A 328 -16.40 -3.18 -17.04
N VAL A 329 -15.84 -3.05 -18.23
CA VAL A 329 -15.81 -4.07 -19.28
C VAL A 329 -14.34 -4.44 -19.48
N PHE A 330 -14.04 -5.72 -19.63
CA PHE A 330 -12.67 -6.23 -19.62
C PHE A 330 -12.51 -7.54 -20.39
N PRO A 331 -11.29 -7.91 -20.83
CA PRO A 331 -10.99 -9.22 -21.41
C PRO A 331 -11.22 -10.37 -20.42
N ASN A 332 -12.04 -11.35 -20.80
CA ASN A 332 -12.36 -12.51 -19.97
C ASN A 332 -11.93 -13.87 -20.58
N SER A 333 -11.27 -13.84 -21.71
CA SER A 333 -10.69 -15.04 -22.33
C SER A 333 -9.31 -14.78 -22.89
N VAL A 334 -8.64 -15.83 -23.35
CA VAL A 334 -7.47 -15.72 -24.21
C VAL A 334 -7.86 -15.18 -25.58
N VAL A 335 -6.93 -14.48 -26.24
CA VAL A 335 -7.02 -14.17 -27.66
C VAL A 335 -6.88 -15.46 -28.46
N ARG A 336 -7.86 -15.82 -29.26
CA ARG A 336 -7.80 -16.97 -30.15
C ARG A 336 -6.83 -16.72 -31.31
N LEU A 337 -6.03 -17.71 -31.63
CA LEU A 337 -5.10 -17.62 -32.78
C LEU A 337 -5.80 -17.69 -34.14
N SER A 338 -6.96 -18.37 -34.20
CA SER A 338 -7.70 -18.61 -35.44
C SER A 338 -8.37 -17.36 -36.02
N ASP A 339 -8.93 -16.50 -35.16
CA ASP A 339 -9.75 -15.35 -35.58
C ASP A 339 -9.32 -14.03 -34.92
N LYS A 340 -8.24 -14.05 -34.10
CA LYS A 340 -7.71 -12.90 -33.38
C LYS A 340 -8.73 -12.21 -32.47
N THR A 341 -9.70 -12.95 -31.96
CA THR A 341 -10.76 -12.38 -31.10
C THR A 341 -10.54 -12.73 -29.63
N VAL A 342 -11.00 -11.84 -28.76
CA VAL A 342 -11.09 -12.01 -27.30
C VAL A 342 -12.53 -11.84 -26.83
N GLU A 343 -12.96 -12.65 -25.87
CA GLU A 343 -14.25 -12.49 -25.22
C GLU A 343 -14.17 -11.40 -24.15
N LEU A 344 -15.16 -10.51 -24.13
CA LEU A 344 -15.32 -9.51 -23.10
C LEU A 344 -16.39 -9.91 -22.10
N ASP A 345 -16.20 -9.53 -20.85
CA ASP A 345 -17.18 -9.58 -19.78
C ASP A 345 -17.29 -8.21 -19.12
N GLY A 346 -18.28 -8.00 -18.29
CA GLY A 346 -18.44 -6.73 -17.59
C GLY A 346 -19.38 -6.84 -16.40
N TYR A 347 -19.14 -5.97 -15.43
CA TYR A 347 -20.01 -5.84 -14.26
C TYR A 347 -19.94 -4.43 -13.68
N ARG A 348 -20.94 -4.11 -12.89
CA ARG A 348 -21.06 -2.94 -12.05
C ARG A 348 -21.10 -3.39 -10.59
N ASP A 349 -20.33 -2.73 -9.73
CA ASP A 349 -20.39 -2.86 -8.27
C ASP A 349 -20.69 -1.51 -7.63
N ASP A 350 -21.67 -1.48 -6.73
CA ASP A 350 -21.92 -0.37 -5.83
C ASP A 350 -21.63 -0.84 -4.40
N THR A 351 -20.89 -0.04 -3.63
CA THR A 351 -20.52 -0.38 -2.26
C THR A 351 -20.59 0.86 -1.38
N ASP A 352 -21.46 0.81 -0.38
CA ASP A 352 -21.51 1.76 0.73
C ASP A 352 -20.92 1.08 1.95
N ARG A 353 -20.01 1.77 2.66
CA ARG A 353 -19.38 1.22 3.85
C ARG A 353 -19.10 2.27 4.89
N THR A 354 -19.42 1.94 6.14
CA THR A 354 -19.02 2.71 7.31
C THR A 354 -18.10 1.87 8.20
N ASN A 355 -17.09 2.50 8.76
CA ASN A 355 -16.16 1.89 9.71
C ASN A 355 -16.09 2.75 10.96
N PHE A 356 -16.27 2.16 12.13
CA PHE A 356 -15.90 2.74 13.41
C PHE A 356 -14.87 1.84 14.09
N ILE A 357 -13.70 2.38 14.44
CA ILE A 357 -12.64 1.63 15.10
C ILE A 357 -12.11 2.45 16.27
N ALA A 358 -12.05 1.81 17.45
CA ALA A 358 -11.50 2.37 18.67
C ALA A 358 -10.36 1.51 19.18
N GLN A 359 -9.21 2.10 19.48
CA GLN A 359 -8.05 1.43 20.04
C GLN A 359 -7.61 2.15 21.31
N THR A 360 -7.16 1.40 22.31
CA THR A 360 -6.52 1.96 23.51
C THR A 360 -5.31 1.13 23.91
N ASN A 361 -4.25 1.79 24.37
CA ASN A 361 -2.99 1.16 24.75
C ASN A 361 -2.49 1.78 26.06
N LEU A 362 -1.92 0.93 26.92
CA LEU A 362 -1.10 1.31 28.06
C LEU A 362 0.29 0.73 27.84
N VAL A 363 1.30 1.57 27.95
CA VAL A 363 2.71 1.18 27.87
C VAL A 363 3.36 1.51 29.22
N TRP A 364 3.86 0.49 29.87
CA TRP A 364 4.50 0.60 31.18
C TRP A 364 5.97 0.22 31.09
N ASP A 365 6.86 1.18 31.36
CA ASP A 365 8.29 0.96 31.51
C ASP A 365 8.59 0.53 32.95
N ILE A 366 9.05 -0.69 33.15
CA ILE A 366 9.28 -1.33 34.44
C ILE A 366 10.75 -1.69 34.57
N GLU A 367 11.41 -1.14 35.58
CA GLU A 367 12.78 -1.56 35.95
C GLU A 367 12.75 -2.30 37.28
N MET A 368 13.15 -3.57 37.30
CA MET A 368 13.16 -4.40 38.49
C MET A 368 14.37 -5.38 38.46
N GLY A 369 15.21 -5.31 39.49
CA GLY A 369 16.33 -6.24 39.62
C GLY A 369 17.37 -6.19 38.48
N GLY A 370 17.54 -5.05 37.82
CA GLY A 370 18.43 -4.88 36.66
C GLY A 370 17.83 -5.32 35.33
N LEU A 371 16.57 -5.79 35.32
CA LEU A 371 15.80 -6.08 34.12
C LEU A 371 14.99 -4.85 33.70
N LYS A 372 15.09 -4.48 32.43
CA LYS A 372 14.21 -3.47 31.83
C LYS A 372 13.08 -4.18 31.06
N ASN A 373 11.85 -3.81 31.39
CA ASN A 373 10.66 -4.35 30.73
C ASN A 373 9.85 -3.20 30.18
N LYS A 374 9.36 -3.35 28.95
CA LYS A 374 8.35 -2.47 28.37
C LYS A 374 7.09 -3.30 28.12
N LEU A 375 6.11 -3.16 29.00
CA LEU A 375 4.85 -3.89 28.96
C LEU A 375 3.78 -3.06 28.22
N LEU A 376 3.26 -3.58 27.12
CA LEU A 376 2.10 -3.07 26.40
C LEU A 376 0.88 -3.91 26.76
N VAL A 377 -0.20 -3.26 27.16
CA VAL A 377 -1.54 -3.83 27.28
C VAL A 377 -2.50 -2.98 26.45
N GLY A 378 -3.33 -3.60 25.64
CA GLY A 378 -4.24 -2.85 24.80
C GLY A 378 -5.52 -3.58 24.45
N ALA A 379 -6.49 -2.82 23.98
CA ALA A 379 -7.76 -3.30 23.47
C ALA A 379 -8.14 -2.57 22.18
N GLU A 380 -8.94 -3.25 21.36
CA GLU A 380 -9.48 -2.71 20.12
C GLU A 380 -10.93 -3.16 19.96
N PHE A 381 -11.77 -2.25 19.52
CA PHE A 381 -13.16 -2.50 19.15
C PHE A 381 -13.41 -1.96 17.75
N GLY A 382 -14.21 -2.63 16.96
CA GLY A 382 -14.68 -2.12 15.66
C GLY A 382 -16.08 -2.56 15.33
N ASP A 383 -16.77 -1.68 14.62
CA ASP A 383 -18.09 -1.88 14.03
C ASP A 383 -18.04 -1.40 12.57
N GLN A 384 -18.36 -2.28 11.62
CA GLN A 384 -18.20 -2.04 10.19
C GLN A 384 -19.42 -2.53 9.43
N ASP A 385 -20.20 -1.62 8.85
CA ASP A 385 -21.36 -1.94 8.03
C ASP A 385 -21.02 -1.83 6.55
N THR A 386 -21.50 -2.78 5.76
CA THR A 386 -21.28 -2.83 4.30
C THR A 386 -22.56 -3.19 3.57
N ALA A 387 -22.96 -2.36 2.63
CA ALA A 387 -23.96 -2.71 1.62
C ALA A 387 -23.24 -2.83 0.26
N ASN A 388 -23.48 -3.93 -0.45
CA ASN A 388 -22.88 -4.14 -1.77
C ASN A 388 -23.86 -4.78 -2.72
N SER A 389 -23.91 -4.24 -3.96
CA SER A 389 -24.64 -4.84 -5.07
C SER A 389 -23.74 -5.06 -6.28
N ARG A 390 -24.02 -6.13 -7.04
CA ARG A 390 -23.35 -6.41 -8.31
C ARG A 390 -24.33 -6.77 -9.40
N ASP A 391 -24.25 -6.04 -10.50
CA ASP A 391 -24.96 -6.30 -11.74
C ASP A 391 -23.96 -6.72 -12.82
N VAL A 392 -24.31 -7.72 -13.64
CA VAL A 392 -23.42 -8.26 -14.68
C VAL A 392 -24.00 -8.07 -16.08
N ALA A 393 -23.14 -8.06 -17.07
CA ALA A 393 -23.52 -8.01 -18.48
C ALA A 393 -24.34 -9.26 -18.88
N PRO A 394 -25.38 -9.11 -19.74
CA PRO A 394 -26.27 -10.19 -20.11
C PRO A 394 -25.63 -11.20 -21.08
N ALA A 395 -24.70 -10.77 -21.90
CA ALA A 395 -24.04 -11.59 -22.89
C ALA A 395 -22.57 -11.20 -23.05
N LYS A 396 -21.74 -12.21 -23.22
CA LYS A 396 -20.33 -12.08 -23.52
C LYS A 396 -20.16 -11.82 -25.01
N GLY A 397 -19.66 -10.66 -25.37
CA GLY A 397 -19.29 -10.31 -26.75
C GLY A 397 -17.85 -10.68 -27.05
N ARG A 398 -17.53 -10.93 -28.33
CA ARG A 398 -16.13 -11.08 -28.78
C ARG A 398 -15.74 -9.90 -29.65
N VAL A 399 -14.49 -9.46 -29.52
CA VAL A 399 -13.93 -8.36 -30.30
C VAL A 399 -12.62 -8.82 -30.95
N ASP A 400 -12.35 -8.33 -32.16
CA ASP A 400 -11.06 -8.49 -32.82
C ASP A 400 -10.05 -7.56 -32.12
N VAL A 401 -8.91 -8.09 -31.67
CA VAL A 401 -7.88 -7.31 -30.96
C VAL A 401 -7.16 -6.29 -31.84
N ASN A 402 -7.26 -6.41 -33.18
CA ASN A 402 -6.66 -5.49 -34.14
C ASN A 402 -7.64 -4.41 -34.64
N ALA A 403 -8.95 -4.59 -34.39
CA ALA A 403 -10.00 -3.67 -34.80
C ALA A 403 -11.09 -3.66 -33.74
N LEU A 404 -10.85 -2.99 -32.63
CA LEU A 404 -11.73 -2.97 -31.45
C LEU A 404 -13.09 -2.29 -31.76
N ILE A 405 -13.95 -3.02 -32.48
CA ILE A 405 -15.37 -2.67 -32.64
C ILE A 405 -16.12 -3.40 -31.55
N PHE A 406 -16.47 -2.67 -30.50
CA PHE A 406 -17.16 -3.25 -29.36
C PHE A 406 -18.61 -3.61 -29.72
N PRO A 407 -19.09 -4.81 -29.36
CA PRO A 407 -20.50 -5.11 -29.45
C PRO A 407 -21.27 -4.14 -28.57
N THR A 408 -22.54 -3.87 -28.93
CA THR A 408 -23.42 -3.05 -28.12
C THR A 408 -23.64 -3.74 -26.77
N PHE A 409 -22.96 -3.29 -25.73
CA PHE A 409 -23.31 -3.67 -24.36
C PHE A 409 -24.56 -2.89 -23.97
N ALA A 410 -25.61 -3.61 -23.60
CA ALA A 410 -26.78 -2.99 -23.00
C ALA A 410 -26.39 -2.49 -21.60
N ALA A 411 -26.25 -1.18 -21.46
CA ALA A 411 -26.14 -0.54 -20.16
C ALA A 411 -27.53 0.04 -19.78
N PRO A 412 -27.94 -0.06 -18.50
CA PRO A 412 -27.24 -0.64 -17.35
C PRO A 412 -27.22 -2.18 -17.41
N PHE A 413 -26.24 -2.82 -16.74
CA PHE A 413 -26.16 -4.26 -16.65
C PHE A 413 -27.40 -4.82 -15.94
N PRO A 414 -28.23 -5.69 -16.59
CA PRO A 414 -29.57 -6.01 -16.08
C PRO A 414 -29.61 -7.16 -15.09
N ASN A 415 -28.53 -7.94 -14.98
CA ASN A 415 -28.54 -9.18 -14.21
C ASN A 415 -27.87 -8.96 -12.85
N ASN A 416 -28.68 -8.71 -11.81
CA ASN A 416 -28.18 -8.65 -10.44
C ASN A 416 -27.70 -10.02 -9.99
N THR A 417 -26.43 -10.15 -9.62
CA THR A 417 -25.82 -11.40 -9.14
C THR A 417 -25.47 -11.36 -7.66
N ARG A 418 -25.42 -10.18 -7.06
CA ARG A 418 -25.19 -9.97 -5.63
C ARG A 418 -25.97 -8.76 -5.16
N ASN A 419 -26.59 -8.90 -3.99
CA ASN A 419 -27.14 -7.80 -3.23
C ASN A 419 -27.09 -8.22 -1.76
N THR A 420 -26.14 -7.66 -1.01
CA THR A 420 -25.78 -8.12 0.33
C THR A 420 -25.61 -6.92 1.27
N VAL A 421 -26.18 -7.04 2.46
CA VAL A 421 -25.88 -6.18 3.60
C VAL A 421 -25.21 -7.00 4.68
N SER A 422 -24.14 -6.49 5.28
CA SER A 422 -23.41 -7.16 6.36
C SER A 422 -22.94 -6.19 7.40
N SER A 423 -22.93 -6.64 8.65
CA SER A 423 -22.31 -5.93 9.79
C SER A 423 -21.22 -6.82 10.37
N VAL A 424 -20.09 -6.22 10.66
CA VAL A 424 -18.95 -6.87 11.30
C VAL A 424 -18.66 -6.16 12.61
N ARG A 425 -18.64 -6.93 13.70
CA ARG A 425 -18.18 -6.48 15.00
C ARG A 425 -16.97 -7.27 15.43
N PHE A 426 -15.99 -6.59 15.97
CA PHE A 426 -14.86 -7.27 16.56
C PHE A 426 -14.42 -6.60 17.86
N PHE A 427 -13.97 -7.44 18.77
CA PHE A 427 -13.30 -7.03 20.00
C PHE A 427 -11.97 -7.77 20.11
N SER A 428 -10.95 -7.07 20.55
CA SER A 428 -9.63 -7.67 20.74
C SER A 428 -8.97 -7.14 22.02
N ALA A 429 -8.23 -8.02 22.68
CA ALA A 429 -7.37 -7.68 23.80
C ALA A 429 -5.97 -8.27 23.54
N TYR A 430 -4.94 -7.52 23.89
CA TYR A 430 -3.56 -7.97 23.65
C TYR A 430 -2.61 -7.50 24.75
N VAL A 431 -1.57 -8.31 24.92
CA VAL A 431 -0.46 -8.01 25.81
C VAL A 431 0.85 -8.35 25.10
N GLN A 432 1.84 -7.48 25.21
CA GLN A 432 3.20 -7.69 24.74
C GLN A 432 4.19 -7.22 25.80
N ASN A 433 5.23 -7.99 26.04
CA ASN A 433 6.34 -7.56 26.86
C ASN A 433 7.66 -7.60 26.04
N GLN A 434 8.45 -6.54 26.18
CA GLN A 434 9.80 -6.43 25.67
C GLN A 434 10.73 -6.45 26.88
N ILE A 435 11.50 -7.51 27.05
CA ILE A 435 12.37 -7.74 28.21
C ILE A 435 13.82 -7.62 27.75
N SER A 436 14.56 -6.67 28.32
CA SER A 436 16.00 -6.54 28.09
C SER A 436 16.78 -7.21 29.21
N LEU A 437 17.53 -8.24 28.84
CA LEU A 437 18.43 -8.98 29.71
C LEU A 437 19.86 -8.41 29.57
N GLY A 438 20.13 -7.36 30.31
CA GLY A 438 21.35 -6.57 30.14
C GLY A 438 21.37 -5.82 28.80
N GLU A 439 22.55 -5.61 28.24
CA GLU A 439 22.74 -4.83 27.00
C GLU A 439 22.71 -5.69 25.72
N HIS A 440 22.74 -7.02 25.85
CA HIS A 440 23.02 -7.92 24.74
C HIS A 440 21.83 -8.76 24.27
N VAL A 441 20.79 -8.92 25.09
CA VAL A 441 19.69 -9.82 24.76
C VAL A 441 18.35 -9.18 25.07
N ASP A 442 17.46 -9.13 24.06
CA ASP A 442 16.07 -8.78 24.26
C ASP A 442 15.16 -9.95 23.87
N ILE A 443 14.07 -10.10 24.62
CA ILE A 443 12.97 -11.01 24.34
C ILE A 443 11.71 -10.19 24.11
N VAL A 444 11.08 -10.35 22.97
CA VAL A 444 9.79 -9.73 22.66
C VAL A 444 8.76 -10.83 22.57
N GLY A 445 7.78 -10.85 23.47
CA GLY A 445 6.72 -11.85 23.49
C GLY A 445 5.36 -11.19 23.63
N GLY A 446 4.37 -11.68 22.90
CA GLY A 446 3.01 -11.15 23.00
C GLY A 446 1.96 -12.13 22.47
N ILE A 447 0.73 -11.88 22.90
CA ILE A 447 -0.43 -12.62 22.46
C ILE A 447 -1.61 -11.67 22.31
N ARG A 448 -2.40 -11.87 21.28
CA ARG A 448 -3.66 -11.16 21.05
C ARG A 448 -4.79 -12.18 20.95
N TYR A 449 -5.88 -11.90 21.61
CA TYR A 449 -7.17 -12.53 21.41
C TYR A 449 -8.02 -11.64 20.53
N ASP A 450 -8.66 -12.21 19.53
CA ASP A 450 -9.62 -11.57 18.66
C ASP A 450 -10.94 -12.36 18.70
N HIS A 451 -12.04 -11.70 19.02
CA HIS A 451 -13.40 -12.12 18.76
C HIS A 451 -13.89 -11.34 17.53
N PHE A 452 -14.25 -12.04 16.48
CA PHE A 452 -14.73 -11.48 15.22
C PHE A 452 -16.08 -12.07 14.88
N GLU A 453 -17.09 -11.24 14.73
CA GLU A 453 -18.44 -11.62 14.38
C GLU A 453 -18.86 -10.92 13.07
N ILE A 454 -19.45 -11.65 12.18
CA ILE A 454 -20.10 -11.13 10.97
C ILE A 454 -21.53 -11.70 10.89
N GLU A 455 -22.47 -10.81 10.66
CA GLU A 455 -23.85 -11.14 10.31
C GLU A 455 -24.30 -10.37 9.08
N GLY A 456 -25.23 -10.90 8.34
CA GLY A 456 -25.75 -10.22 7.16
C GLY A 456 -26.87 -10.99 6.47
N THR A 457 -27.32 -10.40 5.36
CA THR A 457 -28.39 -10.98 4.55
C THR A 457 -28.06 -10.83 3.07
N ASN A 458 -28.13 -11.92 2.34
CA ASN A 458 -28.23 -11.86 0.89
C ASN A 458 -29.66 -11.46 0.51
N LEU A 459 -29.87 -10.19 0.19
CA LEU A 459 -31.21 -9.63 -0.09
C LEU A 459 -31.86 -10.24 -1.34
N ARG A 460 -31.03 -10.72 -2.28
CA ARG A 460 -31.54 -11.38 -3.50
C ARG A 460 -32.13 -12.73 -3.20
N ALA A 461 -31.52 -13.50 -2.32
CA ALA A 461 -32.01 -14.86 -1.94
C ALA A 461 -32.90 -14.82 -0.70
N GLY A 462 -32.97 -13.69 0.01
CA GLY A 462 -33.64 -13.59 1.31
C GLY A 462 -33.00 -14.48 2.38
N SER A 463 -31.69 -14.82 2.21
CA SER A 463 -31.02 -15.78 3.10
C SER A 463 -30.06 -15.01 4.05
N PRO A 464 -30.26 -15.14 5.37
CA PRO A 464 -29.31 -14.61 6.35
C PRO A 464 -28.07 -15.50 6.42
N PHE A 465 -26.97 -14.90 6.85
CA PHE A 465 -25.76 -15.61 7.24
C PHE A 465 -25.17 -14.97 8.51
N ALA A 466 -24.51 -15.79 9.32
CA ALA A 466 -23.80 -15.32 10.50
C ALA A 466 -22.62 -16.24 10.78
N ARG A 467 -21.57 -15.65 11.36
CA ARG A 467 -20.38 -16.39 11.78
C ARG A 467 -19.63 -15.64 12.85
N ALA A 468 -19.17 -16.37 13.87
CA ALA A 468 -18.23 -15.88 14.86
C ALA A 468 -16.95 -16.71 14.84
N ASP A 469 -15.81 -16.05 15.05
CA ASP A 469 -14.47 -16.67 15.13
C ASP A 469 -13.70 -16.10 16.32
N ASP A 470 -13.21 -17.01 17.17
CA ASP A 470 -12.29 -16.70 18.30
C ASP A 470 -10.89 -17.14 17.92
N LYS A 471 -9.91 -16.23 17.97
CA LYS A 471 -8.55 -16.52 17.54
C LYS A 471 -7.52 -15.97 18.50
N LEU A 472 -6.44 -16.74 18.66
CA LEU A 472 -5.22 -16.33 19.36
C LEU A 472 -4.09 -16.15 18.35
N SER A 473 -3.45 -14.99 18.39
CA SER A 473 -2.34 -14.59 17.53
C SER A 473 -1.07 -14.37 18.36
N PRO A 474 -0.28 -15.41 18.61
CA PRO A 474 0.98 -15.29 19.34
C PRO A 474 2.10 -14.74 18.46
N ARG A 475 3.03 -14.01 19.09
CA ARG A 475 4.30 -13.56 18.55
C ARG A 475 5.40 -13.76 19.60
N ILE A 476 6.55 -14.23 19.17
CA ILE A 476 7.75 -14.26 20.01
C ILE A 476 8.98 -13.96 19.14
N GLY A 477 9.90 -13.18 19.68
CA GLY A 477 11.18 -12.85 19.08
C GLY A 477 12.29 -12.84 20.13
N LEU A 478 13.44 -13.35 19.73
CA LEU A 478 14.70 -13.27 20.49
C LEU A 478 15.64 -12.38 19.68
N ILE A 479 16.26 -11.42 20.34
CA ILE A 479 17.23 -10.51 19.74
C ILE A 479 18.53 -10.63 20.52
N HIS A 480 19.63 -10.86 19.81
CA HIS A 480 20.99 -10.82 20.37
C HIS A 480 21.74 -9.63 19.77
N LYS A 481 22.29 -8.79 20.62
CA LYS A 481 23.04 -7.56 20.27
C LYS A 481 24.53 -7.76 20.60
N PRO A 482 25.35 -8.29 19.66
CA PRO A 482 26.79 -8.46 19.88
C PRO A 482 27.50 -7.13 20.17
N ASN A 483 26.98 -6.05 19.63
CA ASN A 483 27.38 -4.68 19.86
C ASN A 483 26.22 -3.71 19.61
N PRO A 484 26.33 -2.42 19.97
CA PRO A 484 25.25 -1.45 19.82
C PRO A 484 24.79 -1.17 18.37
N ALA A 485 25.54 -1.59 17.35
CA ALA A 485 25.21 -1.35 15.95
C ALA A 485 24.59 -2.58 15.26
N LEU A 486 24.62 -3.77 15.86
CA LEU A 486 24.19 -5.02 15.23
C LEU A 486 23.19 -5.76 16.10
N SER A 487 22.04 -6.11 15.54
CA SER A 487 21.04 -7.00 16.12
C SER A 487 20.87 -8.24 15.26
N LEU A 488 20.99 -9.41 15.86
CA LEU A 488 20.66 -10.71 15.29
C LEU A 488 19.35 -11.17 15.92
N TYR A 489 18.39 -11.66 15.13
CA TYR A 489 17.11 -12.07 15.70
C TYR A 489 16.58 -13.38 15.12
N ALA A 490 15.73 -14.03 15.91
CA ALA A 490 14.86 -15.11 15.48
C ALA A 490 13.43 -14.84 15.94
N SER A 491 12.44 -15.11 15.10
CA SER A 491 11.06 -14.87 15.47
C SER A 491 10.08 -15.90 14.91
N TYR A 492 8.97 -16.00 15.64
CA TYR A 492 7.78 -16.76 15.27
C TYR A 492 6.56 -15.86 15.40
N SER A 493 5.67 -15.89 14.40
CA SER A 493 4.42 -15.14 14.44
C SER A 493 3.29 -15.86 13.70
N ARG A 494 2.05 -15.59 14.12
CA ARG A 494 0.83 -16.13 13.50
C ARG A 494 -0.19 -15.04 13.26
N SER A 495 -0.98 -15.22 12.18
CA SER A 495 -2.20 -14.46 11.92
C SER A 495 -3.30 -15.36 11.35
N PHE A 496 -4.49 -14.80 11.22
CA PHE A 496 -5.64 -15.47 10.63
C PHE A 496 -6.40 -14.52 9.69
N LEU A 497 -7.13 -15.08 8.72
CA LEU A 497 -8.05 -14.34 7.88
C LEU A 497 -9.43 -15.01 7.96
N PRO A 498 -10.49 -14.25 8.36
CA PRO A 498 -11.88 -14.76 8.39
C PRO A 498 -12.37 -15.19 7.00
N ARG A 499 -13.36 -16.06 6.95
CA ARG A 499 -13.93 -16.58 5.70
C ARG A 499 -14.82 -15.61 4.94
N SER A 500 -15.20 -14.52 5.57
CA SER A 500 -16.00 -13.45 4.94
C SER A 500 -15.30 -12.71 3.80
N GLY A 501 -14.01 -13.03 3.54
CA GLY A 501 -13.18 -12.30 2.59
C GLY A 501 -12.77 -10.90 3.07
N ASP A 502 -12.00 -10.20 2.24
CA ASP A 502 -11.44 -8.88 2.59
C ASP A 502 -12.51 -7.79 2.77
N GLN A 503 -13.65 -7.93 2.07
CA GLN A 503 -14.72 -6.91 2.05
C GLN A 503 -16.02 -7.35 2.72
N PHE A 504 -16.05 -8.51 3.38
CA PHE A 504 -17.20 -9.05 4.13
C PHE A 504 -18.47 -9.31 3.32
N ILE A 505 -18.32 -9.58 2.03
CA ILE A 505 -19.42 -9.75 1.06
C ILE A 505 -19.47 -11.15 0.45
N SER A 506 -18.60 -12.06 0.85
CA SER A 506 -18.42 -13.37 0.20
C SER A 506 -18.71 -14.58 1.09
N LEU A 507 -19.39 -14.37 2.23
CA LEU A 507 -19.82 -15.47 3.07
C LEU A 507 -21.07 -16.14 2.46
N ASP A 508 -20.99 -17.45 2.27
CA ASP A 508 -22.09 -18.28 1.73
C ASP A 508 -22.28 -19.55 2.58
N PRO A 509 -23.39 -20.31 2.39
CA PRO A 509 -23.68 -21.52 3.18
C PRO A 509 -22.57 -22.58 3.12
N THR A 510 -21.73 -22.62 2.08
CA THR A 510 -20.64 -23.60 1.95
C THR A 510 -19.39 -23.13 2.68
N THR A 511 -19.11 -21.84 2.69
CA THR A 511 -17.89 -21.25 3.28
C THR A 511 -18.05 -20.86 4.74
N GLN A 512 -19.27 -20.56 5.20
CA GLN A 512 -19.52 -20.13 6.58
C GLN A 512 -19.07 -21.14 7.65
N ASN A 513 -19.04 -22.44 7.33
CA ASN A 513 -18.63 -23.50 8.26
C ASN A 513 -17.15 -23.87 8.16
N LEU A 514 -16.42 -23.33 7.19
CA LEU A 514 -14.99 -23.63 7.01
C LEU A 514 -14.12 -22.85 8.00
N ALA A 515 -13.07 -23.48 8.52
CA ALA A 515 -12.13 -22.82 9.43
C ALA A 515 -11.46 -21.61 8.75
N PRO A 516 -11.19 -20.50 9.47
CA PRO A 516 -10.43 -19.37 8.95
C PRO A 516 -9.07 -19.78 8.42
N GLU A 517 -8.55 -19.01 7.48
CA GLU A 517 -7.19 -19.19 7.02
C GLU A 517 -6.21 -18.84 8.13
N LYS A 518 -5.08 -19.54 8.15
CA LYS A 518 -4.04 -19.35 9.15
C LYS A 518 -2.71 -19.17 8.46
N PHE A 519 -1.96 -18.18 8.90
CA PHE A 519 -0.60 -17.90 8.47
C PHE A 519 0.37 -18.13 9.62
N THR A 520 1.50 -18.75 9.33
CA THR A 520 2.56 -19.03 10.31
C THR A 520 3.90 -18.69 9.69
N ASN A 521 4.66 -17.81 10.33
CA ASN A 521 5.97 -17.35 9.87
C ASN A 521 7.06 -17.74 10.87
N TYR A 522 8.17 -18.19 10.32
CA TYR A 522 9.45 -18.35 11.00
C TYR A 522 10.46 -17.48 10.29
N GLU A 523 11.21 -16.69 11.03
CA GLU A 523 12.16 -15.74 10.46
C GLU A 523 13.42 -15.67 11.33
N ILE A 524 14.57 -15.63 10.69
CA ILE A 524 15.85 -15.27 11.31
C ILE A 524 16.46 -14.14 10.50
N GLY A 525 17.12 -13.20 11.16
CA GLY A 525 17.70 -12.07 10.44
C GLY A 525 18.74 -11.30 11.23
N ALA A 526 19.28 -10.32 10.56
CA ALA A 526 20.24 -9.36 11.08
C ALA A 526 19.87 -7.95 10.66
N LYS A 527 20.05 -6.98 11.55
CA LYS A 527 19.93 -5.54 11.30
C LYS A 527 21.20 -4.86 11.78
N TRP A 528 21.83 -4.16 10.88
CA TRP A 528 23.14 -3.56 11.12
C TRP A 528 23.17 -2.09 10.71
N ASP A 529 23.39 -1.22 11.68
CA ASP A 529 23.73 0.16 11.46
C ASP A 529 25.22 0.25 11.12
N VAL A 530 25.57 0.07 9.83
CA VAL A 530 26.94 0.01 9.31
C VAL A 530 27.74 1.22 9.74
N LYS A 531 27.05 2.37 9.78
CA LYS A 531 27.49 3.65 10.33
C LYS A 531 26.26 4.53 10.59
N PRO A 532 26.40 5.66 11.31
CA PRO A 532 25.29 6.60 11.49
C PRO A 532 24.65 6.98 10.14
N GLY A 533 23.35 6.76 10.02
CA GLY A 533 22.57 7.07 8.82
C GLY A 533 22.71 6.09 7.65
N LEU A 534 23.29 4.89 7.85
CA LEU A 534 23.30 3.80 6.84
C LEU A 534 22.97 2.47 7.51
N SER A 535 21.83 1.88 7.14
CA SER A 535 21.34 0.62 7.70
C SER A 535 21.30 -0.48 6.63
N LEU A 536 21.72 -1.68 7.03
CA LEU A 536 21.65 -2.93 6.27
C LEU A 536 20.76 -3.93 7.02
N THR A 537 19.86 -4.58 6.31
CA THR A 537 19.01 -5.64 6.86
C THR A 537 19.13 -6.91 6.03
N ALA A 538 19.10 -8.07 6.71
CA ALA A 538 19.07 -9.38 6.06
C ALA A 538 18.09 -10.28 6.79
N ALA A 539 17.31 -11.08 6.06
CA ALA A 539 16.38 -12.03 6.66
C ALA A 539 16.25 -13.29 5.82
N LEU A 540 16.07 -14.41 6.49
CA LEU A 540 15.59 -15.67 5.92
C LEU A 540 14.23 -15.97 6.54
N PHE A 541 13.26 -16.33 5.72
CA PHE A 541 11.90 -16.57 6.20
C PHE A 541 11.27 -17.83 5.58
N GLN A 542 10.33 -18.39 6.32
CA GLN A 542 9.37 -19.38 5.83
C GLN A 542 7.97 -18.99 6.29
N LEU A 543 7.08 -18.77 5.35
CA LEU A 543 5.67 -18.45 5.56
C LEU A 543 4.79 -19.58 5.06
N ASP A 544 4.01 -20.17 5.94
CA ASP A 544 3.01 -21.20 5.64
C ASP A 544 1.60 -20.60 5.76
N ARG A 545 0.78 -20.75 4.71
CA ARG A 545 -0.67 -20.48 4.73
C ARG A 545 -1.41 -21.80 4.68
N THR A 546 -2.34 -22.01 5.57
CA THR A 546 -3.16 -23.24 5.69
C THR A 546 -4.64 -22.89 5.68
N ASN A 547 -5.47 -23.91 5.47
CA ASN A 547 -6.92 -23.77 5.32
C ASN A 547 -7.31 -22.91 4.11
N THR A 548 -6.53 -22.93 3.02
CA THR A 548 -6.96 -22.30 1.77
C THR A 548 -8.13 -23.08 1.17
N THR A 549 -8.98 -22.41 0.40
CA THR A 549 -10.15 -23.01 -0.21
C THR A 549 -9.98 -23.27 -1.70
N THR A 550 -10.69 -24.27 -2.20
CA THR A 550 -10.86 -24.56 -3.64
C THR A 550 -12.28 -25.11 -3.87
N PRO A 551 -12.84 -24.98 -5.07
CA PRO A 551 -14.03 -25.75 -5.45
C PRO A 551 -13.78 -27.25 -5.28
N ASP A 552 -14.78 -27.98 -4.80
CA ASP A 552 -14.72 -29.45 -4.71
C ASP A 552 -14.61 -30.04 -6.13
N PRO A 553 -13.59 -30.87 -6.42
CA PRO A 553 -13.47 -31.50 -7.74
C PRO A 553 -14.65 -32.37 -8.14
N ALA A 554 -15.35 -32.94 -7.16
CA ALA A 554 -16.55 -33.77 -7.40
C ALA A 554 -17.84 -32.95 -7.54
N ASN A 555 -17.90 -31.77 -6.93
CA ASN A 555 -19.01 -30.84 -7.01
C ASN A 555 -18.54 -29.38 -6.98
N PRO A 556 -18.25 -28.78 -8.13
CA PRO A 556 -17.67 -27.44 -8.20
C PRO A 556 -18.51 -26.30 -7.60
N THR A 557 -19.75 -26.56 -7.24
CA THR A 557 -20.61 -25.60 -6.52
C THR A 557 -20.34 -25.55 -5.02
N VAL A 558 -19.57 -26.51 -4.49
CA VAL A 558 -19.18 -26.60 -3.07
C VAL A 558 -17.74 -26.18 -2.93
N THR A 559 -17.48 -25.31 -1.96
CA THR A 559 -16.12 -24.91 -1.59
C THR A 559 -15.62 -25.78 -0.45
N ILE A 560 -14.44 -26.37 -0.62
CA ILE A 560 -13.79 -27.22 0.40
C ILE A 560 -12.44 -26.64 0.83
N LEU A 561 -11.96 -27.06 2.00
CA LEU A 561 -10.59 -26.78 2.44
C LEU A 561 -9.62 -27.65 1.64
N ALA A 562 -8.78 -27.03 0.85
CA ALA A 562 -7.89 -27.76 -0.03
C ALA A 562 -6.52 -27.17 -0.14
N GLY A 563 -5.76 -27.06 0.73
CA GLY A 563 -4.38 -26.75 0.41
C GLY A 563 -3.63 -25.98 1.48
N LYS A 564 -2.35 -26.08 1.33
CA LYS A 564 -1.36 -25.35 2.11
C LYS A 564 -0.39 -24.74 1.13
N THR A 565 -0.15 -23.44 1.22
CA THR A 565 0.91 -22.80 0.45
C THR A 565 2.11 -22.53 1.35
N ARG A 566 3.28 -22.56 0.78
CA ARG A 566 4.54 -22.21 1.45
C ARG A 566 5.33 -21.25 0.59
N THR A 567 5.80 -20.17 1.19
CA THR A 567 6.79 -19.29 0.59
C THR A 567 8.03 -19.27 1.48
N ARG A 568 9.19 -19.54 0.88
CA ARG A 568 10.51 -19.41 1.53
C ARG A 568 11.29 -18.34 0.80
N GLY A 569 12.13 -17.61 1.51
CA GLY A 569 12.93 -16.59 0.86
C GLY A 569 14.06 -16.04 1.71
N ALA A 570 14.90 -15.28 1.01
CA ALA A 570 15.95 -14.45 1.58
C ALA A 570 15.73 -13.00 1.13
N GLU A 571 15.85 -12.08 2.04
CA GLU A 571 15.68 -10.65 1.79
C GLU A 571 16.91 -9.89 2.26
N LEU A 572 17.39 -8.95 1.45
CA LEU A 572 18.42 -7.98 1.79
C LEU A 572 17.86 -6.58 1.57
N GLY A 573 18.05 -5.67 2.51
CA GLY A 573 17.66 -4.28 2.42
C GLY A 573 18.82 -3.36 2.77
N LEU A 574 18.91 -2.23 2.07
CA LEU A 574 19.92 -1.19 2.28
C LEU A 574 19.23 0.17 2.20
N ALA A 575 19.45 1.04 3.18
CA ALA A 575 18.94 2.40 3.15
C ALA A 575 19.91 3.38 3.86
N GLY A 576 20.06 4.58 3.32
CA GLY A 576 20.75 5.69 3.97
C GLY A 576 21.93 6.28 3.23
N LYS A 577 22.75 7.04 3.97
CA LYS A 577 23.88 7.83 3.45
C LYS A 577 25.16 7.00 3.38
N VAL A 578 25.61 6.67 2.15
CA VAL A 578 26.94 6.05 1.91
C VAL A 578 28.05 7.09 2.10
N THR A 579 27.80 8.35 1.74
CA THR A 579 28.64 9.52 2.05
C THR A 579 27.72 10.70 2.38
N SER A 580 28.27 11.86 2.74
CA SER A 580 27.47 13.09 2.90
C SER A 580 26.75 13.54 1.62
N ARG A 581 27.16 13.03 0.45
CA ARG A 581 26.64 13.40 -0.87
C ARG A 581 25.95 12.23 -1.60
N TRP A 582 26.02 11.02 -1.08
CA TRP A 582 25.50 9.84 -1.73
C TRP A 582 24.56 9.07 -0.80
N GLN A 583 23.30 9.02 -1.16
CA GLN A 583 22.24 8.25 -0.50
C GLN A 583 21.81 7.07 -1.37
N VAL A 584 21.42 5.97 -0.72
CA VAL A 584 20.94 4.75 -1.38
C VAL A 584 19.71 4.21 -0.67
N SER A 585 18.81 3.56 -1.43
CA SER A 585 17.69 2.80 -0.88
C SER A 585 17.32 1.67 -1.82
N GLY A 586 17.03 0.49 -1.29
CA GLY A 586 16.60 -0.66 -2.07
C GLY A 586 17.02 -1.98 -1.45
N GLY A 587 17.15 -3.00 -2.29
CA GLY A 587 17.56 -4.32 -1.85
C GLY A 587 17.31 -5.42 -2.87
N TYR A 588 17.43 -6.65 -2.37
CA TYR A 588 17.27 -7.87 -3.16
C TYR A 588 16.41 -8.88 -2.41
N THR A 589 15.58 -9.60 -3.13
CA THR A 589 14.81 -10.72 -2.62
C THR A 589 14.94 -11.93 -3.53
N TRP A 590 15.25 -13.06 -2.94
CA TRP A 590 14.99 -14.38 -3.51
C TRP A 590 13.83 -15.02 -2.77
N GLN A 591 12.83 -15.55 -3.51
CA GLN A 591 11.70 -16.23 -2.89
C GLN A 591 11.17 -17.36 -3.79
N ASP A 592 10.64 -18.40 -3.17
CA ASP A 592 10.02 -19.54 -3.83
C ASP A 592 8.68 -19.86 -3.17
N GLY A 593 7.58 -19.69 -3.95
CA GLY A 593 6.21 -19.91 -3.50
C GLY A 593 5.56 -21.08 -4.25
N HIS A 594 5.04 -22.06 -3.49
CA HIS A 594 4.42 -23.28 -4.04
C HIS A 594 3.36 -23.85 -3.10
N LEU A 595 2.54 -24.77 -3.60
CA LEU A 595 1.70 -25.62 -2.76
C LEU A 595 2.58 -26.59 -1.95
N LYS A 596 2.38 -26.67 -0.64
CA LYS A 596 3.26 -27.39 0.28
C LYS A 596 3.34 -28.88 -0.01
N ASP A 597 2.26 -29.48 -0.48
CA ASP A 597 2.16 -30.91 -0.72
C ASP A 597 2.61 -31.32 -2.14
N THR A 598 2.92 -30.34 -3.01
CA THR A 598 3.40 -30.54 -4.38
C THR A 598 4.31 -29.40 -4.79
N ASP A 599 5.61 -29.59 -4.76
CA ASP A 599 6.60 -28.56 -5.13
C ASP A 599 6.51 -28.07 -6.59
N THR A 600 5.68 -28.71 -7.41
CA THR A 600 5.50 -28.39 -8.83
C THR A 600 4.47 -27.29 -9.07
N ILE A 601 3.50 -27.10 -8.16
CA ILE A 601 2.43 -26.09 -8.32
C ILE A 601 2.91 -24.77 -7.74
N ARG A 602 3.07 -23.75 -8.61
CA ARG A 602 3.59 -22.44 -8.27
C ARG A 602 2.49 -21.44 -7.94
N THR A 603 2.72 -20.61 -6.93
CA THR A 603 1.81 -19.52 -6.56
C THR A 603 1.88 -18.38 -7.57
N ALA A 604 0.78 -17.63 -7.70
CA ALA A 604 0.68 -16.46 -8.57
C ALA A 604 1.50 -15.28 -8.02
N GLN A 605 2.03 -14.46 -8.92
CA GLN A 605 2.67 -13.17 -8.64
C GLN A 605 3.81 -13.23 -7.61
N VAL A 606 4.58 -14.32 -7.67
CA VAL A 606 5.77 -14.53 -6.85
C VAL A 606 6.99 -14.68 -7.76
N PRO A 607 7.65 -13.57 -8.14
CA PRO A 607 8.89 -13.63 -8.89
C PRO A 607 10.00 -14.22 -7.99
N ARG A 608 10.84 -15.09 -8.55
CA ARG A 608 11.92 -15.71 -7.77
C ARG A 608 13.00 -14.73 -7.35
N HIS A 609 13.28 -13.74 -8.18
CA HIS A 609 14.31 -12.75 -7.97
C HIS A 609 13.73 -11.37 -8.19
N GLN A 610 13.91 -10.50 -7.22
CA GLN A 610 13.64 -9.08 -7.31
C GLN A 610 14.86 -8.30 -6.82
N PHE A 611 15.22 -7.28 -7.56
CA PHE A 611 16.26 -6.33 -7.19
C PHE A 611 15.74 -4.93 -7.47
N ALA A 612 15.89 -4.03 -6.52
CA ALA A 612 15.63 -2.63 -6.71
C ALA A 612 16.68 -1.83 -5.96
N LEU A 613 17.26 -0.84 -6.61
CA LEU A 613 18.22 0.06 -5.99
C LEU A 613 18.06 1.45 -6.56
N TRP A 614 17.80 2.40 -5.68
CA TRP A 614 17.82 3.82 -5.95
C TRP A 614 19.09 4.44 -5.39
N ASN A 615 19.71 5.34 -6.13
CA ASN A 615 20.88 6.11 -5.75
C ASN A 615 20.59 7.59 -5.98
N ARG A 616 20.88 8.44 -5.01
CA ARG A 616 20.95 9.91 -5.16
C ARG A 616 22.37 10.38 -4.88
N TYR A 617 22.92 11.17 -5.78
CA TYR A 617 24.24 11.78 -5.61
C TYR A 617 24.16 13.28 -5.82
N ASP A 618 24.52 14.05 -4.78
CA ASP A 618 24.53 15.50 -4.80
C ASP A 618 25.94 16.00 -5.16
N PHE A 619 26.11 16.64 -6.32
CA PHE A 619 27.37 17.22 -6.75
C PHE A 619 27.79 18.36 -5.82
N ASN A 620 26.80 19.17 -5.42
CA ASN A 620 26.91 20.29 -4.50
C ASN A 620 25.53 20.56 -3.86
N ARG A 621 25.40 21.67 -3.10
CA ARG A 621 24.12 22.03 -2.46
C ARG A 621 23.01 22.41 -3.45
N ALA A 622 23.33 22.75 -4.70
CA ALA A 622 22.38 23.24 -5.69
C ALA A 622 21.96 22.18 -6.71
N ALA A 623 22.75 21.11 -6.92
CA ALA A 623 22.47 20.13 -7.97
C ALA A 623 22.85 18.71 -7.57
N GLY A 624 21.99 17.75 -7.93
CA GLY A 624 22.17 16.34 -7.74
C GLY A 624 21.49 15.51 -8.82
N VAL A 625 21.79 14.23 -8.86
CA VAL A 625 21.18 13.25 -9.77
C VAL A 625 20.69 12.03 -9.02
N GLY A 626 19.65 11.39 -9.56
CA GLY A 626 19.15 10.12 -9.11
C GLY A 626 19.28 9.05 -10.21
N LEU A 627 19.54 7.81 -9.81
CA LEU A 627 19.52 6.64 -10.68
C LEU A 627 18.89 5.46 -9.96
N GLY A 628 17.86 4.89 -10.56
CA GLY A 628 17.14 3.72 -10.08
C GLY A 628 17.26 2.54 -11.04
N VAL A 629 17.39 1.33 -10.51
CA VAL A 629 17.31 0.09 -11.29
C VAL A 629 16.33 -0.83 -10.59
N ILE A 630 15.38 -1.37 -11.34
CA ILE A 630 14.39 -2.35 -10.88
C ILE A 630 14.49 -3.56 -11.79
N HIS A 631 14.77 -4.73 -11.21
CA HIS A 631 14.74 -6.01 -11.92
C HIS A 631 13.75 -6.97 -11.26
N GLN A 632 12.92 -7.61 -12.06
CA GLN A 632 12.01 -8.65 -11.63
C GLN A 632 12.12 -9.85 -12.56
N SER A 633 12.35 -11.04 -11.99
CA SER A 633 12.32 -12.27 -12.77
C SER A 633 10.90 -12.61 -13.23
N SER A 634 10.77 -13.51 -14.20
CA SER A 634 9.47 -13.96 -14.66
C SER A 634 8.62 -14.54 -13.53
N GLN A 635 7.29 -14.36 -13.63
CA GLN A 635 6.31 -14.83 -12.66
C GLN A 635 5.05 -15.36 -13.36
N TRP A 636 4.17 -16.02 -12.61
CA TRP A 636 2.89 -16.51 -13.09
C TRP A 636 1.75 -15.55 -12.77
N ALA A 637 0.88 -15.27 -13.73
CA ALA A 637 -0.28 -14.40 -13.53
C ALA A 637 -1.36 -15.05 -12.64
N ALA A 638 -1.43 -16.37 -12.61
CA ALA A 638 -2.33 -17.17 -11.79
C ALA A 638 -1.60 -18.40 -11.24
N LEU A 639 -2.27 -19.19 -10.41
CA LEU A 639 -1.72 -20.45 -9.91
C LEU A 639 -1.31 -21.35 -11.10
N HIS A 640 -0.06 -21.74 -11.16
CA HIS A 640 0.47 -22.60 -12.22
C HIS A 640 0.57 -24.04 -11.77
N ASN A 641 -0.23 -24.91 -12.41
CA ASN A 641 -0.23 -26.35 -12.19
C ASN A 641 0.22 -27.04 -13.49
N PRO A 642 1.47 -27.51 -13.60
CA PRO A 642 1.97 -28.17 -14.81
C PRO A 642 1.10 -29.35 -15.23
N GLY A 643 0.70 -29.38 -16.50
CA GLY A 643 -0.15 -30.45 -17.08
C GLY A 643 -1.65 -30.33 -16.80
N VAL A 644 -2.09 -29.42 -15.95
CA VAL A 644 -3.51 -29.24 -15.59
C VAL A 644 -4.03 -27.83 -15.91
N SER A 645 -3.29 -26.78 -15.59
CA SER A 645 -3.67 -25.40 -15.84
C SER A 645 -2.62 -24.65 -16.68
N THR A 646 -3.08 -23.99 -17.72
CA THR A 646 -2.24 -23.14 -18.57
C THR A 646 -2.18 -21.72 -18.00
N ALA A 647 -1.44 -21.53 -16.90
CA ALA A 647 -1.20 -20.18 -16.39
C ALA A 647 -0.37 -19.34 -17.36
N THR A 648 -0.66 -18.04 -17.42
CA THR A 648 0.10 -17.09 -18.22
C THR A 648 1.39 -16.72 -17.50
N ARG A 649 2.51 -16.75 -18.21
CA ARG A 649 3.81 -16.35 -17.69
C ARG A 649 4.09 -14.90 -18.08
N LEU A 650 4.27 -14.05 -17.09
CA LEU A 650 4.78 -12.69 -17.28
C LEU A 650 6.31 -12.77 -17.43
N PRO A 651 6.90 -12.20 -18.49
CA PRO A 651 8.35 -12.18 -18.71
C PRO A 651 9.09 -11.45 -17.59
N ALA A 652 10.38 -11.72 -17.46
CA ALA A 652 11.29 -10.89 -16.66
C ALA A 652 11.51 -9.54 -17.33
N PHE A 653 11.79 -8.52 -16.52
CA PHE A 653 12.14 -7.20 -17.04
C PHE A 653 13.20 -6.51 -16.18
N THR A 654 13.85 -5.50 -16.77
CA THR A 654 14.74 -4.57 -16.06
C THR A 654 14.42 -3.15 -16.49
N ARG A 655 13.96 -2.35 -15.54
CA ARG A 655 13.63 -0.93 -15.72
C ARG A 655 14.72 -0.07 -15.11
N VAL A 656 15.07 0.99 -15.78
CA VAL A 656 16.00 2.02 -15.28
C VAL A 656 15.25 3.34 -15.16
N ASP A 657 15.39 3.99 -14.01
CA ASP A 657 14.81 5.30 -13.71
C ASP A 657 15.93 6.30 -13.45
N ALA A 658 15.73 7.58 -13.76
CA ALA A 658 16.69 8.65 -13.50
C ALA A 658 16.00 9.88 -12.93
N ALA A 659 16.77 10.72 -12.22
CA ALA A 659 16.30 12.01 -11.75
C ALA A 659 17.39 13.08 -11.83
N LEU A 660 16.96 14.34 -11.98
CA LEU A 660 17.79 15.54 -11.85
C LEU A 660 17.16 16.44 -10.79
N PHE A 661 17.94 16.86 -9.82
CA PHE A 661 17.55 17.77 -8.74
C PHE A 661 18.25 19.09 -8.90
N ILE A 662 17.52 20.19 -8.80
CA ILE A 662 18.04 21.57 -8.90
C ILE A 662 17.42 22.41 -7.79
N LYS A 663 18.22 22.83 -6.83
CA LYS A 663 17.86 23.80 -5.80
C LYS A 663 18.22 25.19 -6.31
N ALA A 664 17.25 25.90 -6.90
CA ALA A 664 17.46 27.23 -7.47
C ALA A 664 17.65 28.30 -6.39
N SER A 665 17.05 28.12 -5.22
CA SER A 665 17.24 28.90 -4.00
C SER A 665 16.84 28.08 -2.79
N ASP A 666 16.95 28.62 -1.58
CA ASP A 666 16.49 27.95 -0.36
C ASP A 666 14.96 27.75 -0.33
N ARG A 667 14.24 28.46 -1.19
CA ARG A 667 12.78 28.40 -1.29
C ARG A 667 12.27 27.68 -2.53
N VAL A 668 13.07 27.52 -3.57
CA VAL A 668 12.61 27.02 -4.89
C VAL A 668 13.45 25.84 -5.32
N GLU A 669 12.79 24.71 -5.52
CA GLU A 669 13.40 23.48 -5.99
C GLU A 669 12.71 23.00 -7.26
N PHE A 670 13.48 22.50 -8.23
CA PHE A 670 13.01 21.86 -9.44
C PHE A 670 13.54 20.42 -9.49
N GLN A 671 12.72 19.56 -10.02
CA GLN A 671 13.06 18.15 -10.18
C GLN A 671 12.55 17.63 -11.53
N VAL A 672 13.34 16.79 -12.18
CA VAL A 672 12.92 16.03 -13.35
C VAL A 672 13.14 14.56 -13.04
N ASN A 673 12.08 13.76 -13.02
CA ASN A 673 12.17 12.30 -12.91
C ASN A 673 11.83 11.69 -14.27
N VAL A 674 12.65 10.74 -14.70
CA VAL A 674 12.40 9.95 -15.90
C VAL A 674 12.24 8.51 -15.48
N GLU A 675 11.01 8.00 -15.56
CA GLU A 675 10.70 6.59 -15.35
C GLU A 675 10.90 5.82 -16.66
N ASN A 676 11.40 4.58 -16.54
CA ASN A 676 11.63 3.71 -17.68
C ASN A 676 12.50 4.36 -18.76
N LEU A 677 13.67 4.88 -18.38
CA LEU A 677 14.60 5.64 -19.21
C LEU A 677 14.99 4.91 -20.52
N LEU A 678 15.02 3.58 -20.50
CA LEU A 678 15.40 2.74 -21.65
C LEU A 678 14.18 2.30 -22.49
N ASP A 679 12.99 2.79 -22.17
CA ASP A 679 11.72 2.42 -22.83
C ASP A 679 11.46 0.90 -22.92
N GLU A 680 11.81 0.18 -21.87
CA GLU A 680 11.56 -1.26 -21.77
C GLU A 680 10.06 -1.56 -21.90
N SER A 681 9.72 -2.55 -22.71
CA SER A 681 8.35 -3.05 -22.82
C SER A 681 8.14 -4.22 -21.86
N TYR A 682 7.36 -4.04 -20.82
CA TYR A 682 7.21 -5.02 -19.76
C TYR A 682 5.76 -5.16 -19.26
N PHE A 683 5.49 -6.26 -18.56
CA PHE A 683 4.22 -6.53 -17.89
C PHE A 683 4.48 -6.53 -16.38
N ALA A 684 3.93 -5.54 -15.69
CA ALA A 684 4.25 -5.27 -14.30
C ALA A 684 3.63 -6.32 -13.35
N ASP A 685 2.35 -6.60 -13.55
CA ASP A 685 1.52 -7.44 -12.69
C ASP A 685 0.32 -8.01 -13.46
N ALA A 686 -0.56 -8.73 -12.75
CA ALA A 686 -1.81 -9.23 -13.29
C ALA A 686 -2.87 -9.34 -12.18
N HIS A 687 -4.16 -9.29 -12.56
CA HIS A 687 -5.24 -9.74 -11.70
C HIS A 687 -5.48 -11.26 -11.86
N ASN A 688 -5.42 -11.73 -13.09
CA ASN A 688 -5.56 -13.14 -13.50
C ASN A 688 -4.86 -13.37 -14.84
N ASN A 689 -5.07 -14.53 -15.46
CA ASN A 689 -4.45 -14.88 -16.74
C ASN A 689 -4.79 -13.94 -17.91
N ASN A 690 -5.88 -13.20 -17.85
CA ASN A 690 -6.41 -12.40 -18.96
C ASN A 690 -6.57 -10.91 -18.63
N ASN A 691 -6.14 -10.50 -17.45
CA ASN A 691 -6.11 -9.09 -17.04
C ASN A 691 -4.72 -8.75 -16.54
N ILE A 692 -3.88 -8.29 -17.45
CA ILE A 692 -2.43 -8.13 -17.27
C ILE A 692 -2.05 -6.67 -17.47
N SER A 693 -1.42 -6.06 -16.45
CA SER A 693 -0.98 -4.67 -16.52
C SER A 693 0.24 -4.51 -17.40
N VAL A 694 0.15 -3.61 -18.37
CA VAL A 694 1.27 -3.23 -19.23
C VAL A 694 2.06 -2.09 -18.59
N GLY A 695 3.37 -2.21 -18.56
CA GLY A 695 4.26 -1.17 -18.07
C GLY A 695 4.22 0.10 -18.91
N ALA A 696 4.28 1.25 -18.25
CA ALA A 696 4.32 2.54 -18.94
C ALA A 696 5.59 2.68 -19.81
N PRO A 697 5.51 3.39 -20.95
CA PRO A 697 6.68 3.80 -21.72
C PRO A 697 7.58 4.74 -20.93
N ILE A 698 8.66 5.20 -21.54
CA ILE A 698 9.44 6.28 -20.99
C ILE A 698 8.53 7.47 -20.64
N ASN A 699 8.63 7.94 -19.40
CA ASN A 699 7.79 9.00 -18.87
C ASN A 699 8.63 10.00 -18.09
N ALA A 700 8.67 11.24 -18.56
CA ALA A 700 9.37 12.32 -17.87
C ALA A 700 8.38 13.17 -17.08
N ARG A 701 8.63 13.36 -15.78
CA ARG A 701 7.87 14.23 -14.88
C ARG A 701 8.73 15.41 -14.44
N PHE A 702 8.23 16.59 -14.64
CA PHE A 702 8.77 17.82 -14.09
C PHE A 702 8.00 18.20 -12.83
N THR A 703 8.73 18.54 -11.76
CA THR A 703 8.17 19.00 -10.48
C THR A 703 8.80 20.31 -10.08
N ALA A 704 7.99 21.27 -9.62
CA ALA A 704 8.43 22.50 -8.99
C ALA A 704 7.86 22.59 -7.57
N SER A 705 8.71 22.88 -6.59
CA SER A 705 8.32 23.08 -5.19
C SER A 705 8.76 24.46 -4.71
N VAL A 706 7.87 25.14 -4.00
CA VAL A 706 8.14 26.45 -3.39
C VAL A 706 7.83 26.38 -1.90
N LYS A 707 8.77 26.83 -1.08
CA LYS A 707 8.62 26.99 0.37
C LYS A 707 8.51 28.48 0.72
N PHE A 708 7.62 28.80 1.65
CA PHE A 708 7.37 30.15 2.13
C PHE A 708 7.65 30.25 3.63
#